data_01382f7b106cb8ffc453236cbf22af60
#
_entry.id   01382f7b106cb8ffc453236cbf22af60
#
_cell.length_a   1.000
_cell.length_b   1.000
_cell.length_c   1.000
_cell.angle_alpha   90.00
_cell.angle_beta   90.00
_cell.angle_gamma   90.00
#
_symmetry.space_group_name_H-M   'P 1'
#
loop_
_entity.id
_entity.type
_entity.pdbx_description
1 polymer ?
#
loop_
_entity_poly.entity_id
_entity_poly.type
_entity_poly.pdbx_seq_one_letter_code
_entity_poly.pdbx_strand_id
1 'polypeptide(L)'
;MIITLKDGSKKEYAESKSVYEIALDISEGLARAACAGEVNGEVVDLRTQVSEDCELNILTANDEKGLAALRHTASHVLAEAVKNLYPEAKLAIGPSIDTGFYYDFDHESFSREELDALEKEMKKIIKKGAKIQRYTMPREEAIKFMEEKGEDYKVELIKDLPEGEEISFYSQGDFVDLCAGPHLMSTKGVKAFKLISSSGAYWRGDEKNKMLSRIYGTAFSKKDELNEYLEQLEEAKKRDHNKLGREMGLFTTVDVIGQGLPLLMPKGVIMLKELQRWIEDLEDNEWGYVRTKTPLMAKNDLYKISGHWDHYKEGMFVLGDEEKDKEVFALRPMTCPFQYYVYKANQHSYRELPIRYGETSTLFRNEDSGEMHGLTRVRQFTISEGHLIVRPDQMVEEFKGCLALAKHCLETLGVAEDVTYHLSKWDPENKEKYIGEPEVWEETEGHIRNILTELGVPFVEDVGEAAFYGPKVDINAKNVYGKEDTMITIQWDALLAEQFDMYYIDENGDKKRPYIIHRTSMGCYERTLAWLIEKYAGLFPTWLCPEQVRILPISEKYGDYANEVQKQLKANGIRSSVDNRSEKIGYKIREARLEKVPYMLVVGAKEEEDKVVSVRSRYLGDEGQKTLSEFIDAICKEIRTKEIRKIEIDAQGNRIEK
;
A
#
# COMPACT_ATOMS: atom_id res chain seq x y z
N MET A 1 -18.34 -6.43 -42.92
CA MET A 1 -17.72 -5.72 -41.81
C MET A 1 -16.21 -5.76 -41.95
N ILE A 2 -15.52 -4.70 -41.56
CA ILE A 2 -14.07 -4.58 -41.56
C ILE A 2 -13.56 -4.59 -40.10
N ILE A 3 -12.75 -5.57 -39.76
CA ILE A 3 -12.11 -5.67 -38.45
C ILE A 3 -10.70 -5.15 -38.55
N THR A 4 -10.37 -4.11 -37.80
CA THR A 4 -9.02 -3.58 -37.67
C THR A 4 -8.35 -4.21 -36.43
N LEU A 5 -7.25 -4.94 -36.63
CA LEU A 5 -6.52 -5.60 -35.54
C LEU A 5 -5.50 -4.63 -34.89
N LYS A 6 -5.00 -4.98 -33.70
CA LYS A 6 -4.04 -4.17 -32.93
C LYS A 6 -2.78 -3.78 -33.71
N ASP A 7 -2.35 -4.60 -34.68
CA ASP A 7 -1.20 -4.32 -35.56
C ASP A 7 -1.53 -3.43 -36.76
N GLY A 8 -2.78 -2.92 -36.84
CA GLY A 8 -3.30 -2.11 -37.94
C GLY A 8 -3.72 -2.91 -39.18
N SER A 9 -3.57 -4.23 -39.20
CA SER A 9 -4.04 -5.08 -40.29
C SER A 9 -5.57 -5.14 -40.31
N LYS A 10 -6.18 -5.25 -41.49
CA LYS A 10 -7.63 -5.27 -41.69
C LYS A 10 -8.07 -6.61 -42.27
N LYS A 11 -9.14 -7.15 -41.69
CA LYS A 11 -9.81 -8.34 -42.22
C LYS A 11 -11.27 -8.01 -42.56
N GLU A 12 -11.70 -8.46 -43.72
CA GLU A 12 -13.07 -8.24 -44.18
C GLU A 12 -13.89 -9.53 -44.07
N TYR A 13 -15.10 -9.42 -43.52
CA TYR A 13 -16.03 -10.53 -43.32
C TYR A 13 -17.39 -10.18 -43.93
N ALA A 14 -17.98 -11.13 -44.66
CA ALA A 14 -19.30 -10.98 -45.26
C ALA A 14 -20.44 -11.14 -44.24
N GLU A 15 -20.20 -11.88 -43.16
CA GLU A 15 -21.19 -12.20 -42.12
C GLU A 15 -20.62 -11.89 -40.74
N SER A 16 -21.52 -11.75 -39.75
CA SER A 16 -21.15 -11.64 -38.33
C SER A 16 -20.34 -12.85 -37.88
N LYS A 17 -19.29 -12.62 -37.08
CA LYS A 17 -18.47 -13.67 -36.47
C LYS A 17 -18.24 -13.38 -35.00
N SER A 18 -18.13 -14.45 -34.23
CA SER A 18 -17.68 -14.32 -32.84
C SER A 18 -16.20 -13.91 -32.77
N VAL A 19 -15.80 -13.27 -31.69
CA VAL A 19 -14.40 -12.96 -31.40
C VAL A 19 -13.51 -14.22 -31.50
N TYR A 20 -14.00 -15.35 -31.00
CA TYR A 20 -13.31 -16.63 -31.09
C TYR A 20 -13.10 -17.11 -32.54
N GLU A 21 -14.13 -17.01 -33.39
CA GLU A 21 -14.03 -17.40 -34.82
C GLU A 21 -13.04 -16.48 -35.56
N ILE A 22 -13.02 -15.18 -35.25
CA ILE A 22 -12.02 -14.25 -35.80
C ILE A 22 -10.61 -14.63 -35.35
N ALA A 23 -10.43 -14.98 -34.05
CA ALA A 23 -9.13 -15.46 -33.55
C ALA A 23 -8.71 -16.74 -34.26
N LEU A 24 -9.65 -17.67 -34.54
CA LEU A 24 -9.38 -18.91 -35.28
C LEU A 24 -8.97 -18.64 -36.73
N ASP A 25 -9.62 -17.71 -37.41
CA ASP A 25 -9.28 -17.28 -38.78
C ASP A 25 -7.90 -16.58 -38.86
N ILE A 26 -7.40 -16.04 -37.74
CA ILE A 26 -6.03 -15.52 -37.66
C ILE A 26 -5.04 -16.67 -37.50
N SER A 27 -5.23 -17.51 -36.48
CA SER A 27 -4.48 -18.74 -36.30
C SER A 27 -5.10 -19.64 -35.20
N GLU A 28 -4.98 -20.97 -35.37
CA GLU A 28 -5.36 -21.92 -34.33
C GLU A 28 -4.59 -21.71 -33.01
N GLY A 29 -3.33 -21.23 -33.09
CA GLY A 29 -2.50 -20.94 -31.94
C GLY A 29 -3.08 -19.80 -31.11
N LEU A 30 -3.48 -18.70 -31.78
CA LEU A 30 -4.11 -17.55 -31.16
C LEU A 30 -5.47 -17.93 -30.53
N ALA A 31 -6.33 -18.64 -31.25
CA ALA A 31 -7.61 -19.08 -30.74
C ALA A 31 -7.49 -19.95 -29.49
N ARG A 32 -6.45 -20.80 -29.42
CA ARG A 32 -6.15 -21.60 -28.21
C ARG A 32 -5.60 -20.79 -27.03
N ALA A 33 -4.93 -19.66 -27.29
CA ALA A 33 -4.38 -18.77 -26.28
C ALA A 33 -5.36 -17.67 -25.88
N ALA A 34 -6.39 -17.40 -26.67
CA ALA A 34 -7.37 -16.35 -26.44
C ALA A 34 -8.14 -16.56 -25.13
N CYS A 35 -8.22 -15.49 -24.34
CA CYS A 35 -8.94 -15.45 -23.06
C CYS A 35 -10.17 -14.55 -23.14
N ALA A 36 -10.10 -13.43 -23.86
CA ALA A 36 -11.17 -12.47 -24.08
C ALA A 36 -10.93 -11.70 -25.39
N GLY A 37 -11.85 -10.85 -25.79
CA GLY A 37 -11.66 -9.83 -26.84
C GLY A 37 -11.74 -8.43 -26.24
N GLU A 38 -11.20 -7.47 -26.98
CA GLU A 38 -11.41 -6.05 -26.69
C GLU A 38 -11.90 -5.39 -27.98
N VAL A 39 -13.17 -4.97 -27.98
CA VAL A 39 -13.86 -4.36 -29.13
C VAL A 39 -14.00 -2.87 -28.84
N ASN A 40 -13.39 -2.00 -29.65
CA ASN A 40 -13.41 -0.55 -29.48
C ASN A 40 -13.04 -0.09 -28.03
N GLY A 41 -12.12 -0.82 -27.40
CA GLY A 41 -11.64 -0.54 -26.02
C GLY A 41 -12.43 -1.25 -24.90
N GLU A 42 -13.60 -1.83 -25.19
CA GLU A 42 -14.40 -2.60 -24.23
C GLU A 42 -14.02 -4.09 -24.23
N VAL A 43 -13.84 -4.66 -23.04
CA VAL A 43 -13.56 -6.10 -22.87
C VAL A 43 -14.83 -6.90 -23.06
N VAL A 44 -14.80 -7.86 -23.98
CA VAL A 44 -15.92 -8.70 -24.32
C VAL A 44 -15.57 -10.20 -24.25
N ASP A 45 -16.59 -11.03 -24.06
CA ASP A 45 -16.43 -12.48 -24.10
C ASP A 45 -16.06 -12.97 -25.51
N LEU A 46 -15.32 -14.07 -25.59
CA LEU A 46 -14.93 -14.68 -26.86
C LEU A 46 -16.13 -15.13 -27.74
N ARG A 47 -17.31 -15.29 -27.13
CA ARG A 47 -18.56 -15.69 -27.79
C ARG A 47 -19.32 -14.49 -28.36
N THR A 48 -18.90 -13.26 -28.01
CA THR A 48 -19.56 -12.03 -28.48
C THR A 48 -19.49 -11.95 -30.00
N GLN A 49 -20.65 -11.73 -30.62
CA GLN A 49 -20.78 -11.57 -32.05
C GLN A 49 -20.42 -10.14 -32.46
N VAL A 50 -19.50 -10.04 -33.39
CA VAL A 50 -19.13 -8.78 -34.02
C VAL A 50 -19.87 -8.70 -35.34
N SER A 51 -20.64 -7.64 -35.54
CA SER A 51 -21.51 -7.45 -36.75
C SER A 51 -21.24 -6.16 -37.52
N GLU A 52 -20.40 -5.26 -36.94
CA GLU A 52 -20.12 -3.94 -37.49
C GLU A 52 -18.59 -3.73 -37.59
N ASP A 53 -18.17 -2.70 -38.30
CA ASP A 53 -16.77 -2.30 -38.38
C ASP A 53 -16.27 -1.90 -37.00
N CYS A 54 -15.16 -2.46 -36.58
CA CYS A 54 -14.58 -2.17 -35.26
C CYS A 54 -13.07 -2.38 -35.20
N GLU A 55 -12.48 -1.86 -34.14
CA GLU A 55 -11.15 -2.25 -33.70
C GLU A 55 -11.27 -3.46 -32.76
N LEU A 56 -10.51 -4.52 -33.04
CA LEU A 56 -10.49 -5.75 -32.26
C LEU A 56 -9.10 -6.13 -31.83
N ASN A 57 -8.90 -6.30 -30.53
CA ASN A 57 -7.74 -6.91 -29.94
C ASN A 57 -8.11 -8.27 -29.34
N ILE A 58 -7.37 -9.33 -29.69
CA ILE A 58 -7.54 -10.66 -29.05
C ILE A 58 -6.64 -10.72 -27.83
N LEU A 59 -7.26 -10.74 -26.66
CA LEU A 59 -6.57 -10.75 -25.36
C LEU A 59 -6.17 -12.18 -24.99
N THR A 60 -4.92 -12.34 -24.58
CA THR A 60 -4.36 -13.60 -24.08
C THR A 60 -4.00 -13.47 -22.61
N ALA A 61 -3.56 -14.55 -21.96
CA ALA A 61 -3.10 -14.48 -20.58
C ALA A 61 -1.78 -13.67 -20.39
N ASN A 62 -1.16 -13.21 -21.46
CA ASN A 62 -0.03 -12.25 -21.40
C ASN A 62 -0.52 -10.80 -21.26
N ASP A 63 -1.80 -10.55 -21.56
CA ASP A 63 -2.45 -9.27 -21.38
C ASP A 63 -3.18 -9.28 -20.02
N GLU A 64 -3.13 -8.20 -19.27
CA GLU A 64 -3.73 -8.09 -17.94
C GLU A 64 -5.23 -8.43 -17.96
N LYS A 65 -5.99 -7.82 -18.88
CA LYS A 65 -7.41 -8.09 -19.07
C LYS A 65 -7.69 -9.55 -19.49
N GLY A 66 -6.80 -10.16 -20.27
CA GLY A 66 -6.89 -11.57 -20.65
C GLY A 66 -6.58 -12.52 -19.50
N LEU A 67 -5.60 -12.18 -18.67
CA LEU A 67 -5.28 -12.91 -17.43
C LEU A 67 -6.44 -12.82 -16.42
N ALA A 68 -7.13 -11.67 -16.34
CA ALA A 68 -8.31 -11.52 -15.52
C ALA A 68 -9.43 -12.49 -15.93
N ALA A 69 -9.70 -12.68 -17.23
CA ALA A 69 -10.68 -13.65 -17.73
C ALA A 69 -10.30 -15.11 -17.42
N LEU A 70 -9.01 -15.44 -17.45
CA LEU A 70 -8.51 -16.77 -17.03
C LEU A 70 -8.73 -16.98 -15.53
N ARG A 71 -8.40 -16.01 -14.70
CA ARG A 71 -8.60 -16.01 -13.23
C ARG A 71 -10.08 -16.11 -12.87
N HIS A 72 -10.94 -15.35 -13.57
CA HIS A 72 -12.38 -15.44 -13.42
C HIS A 72 -12.92 -16.84 -13.77
N THR A 73 -12.40 -17.47 -14.80
CA THR A 73 -12.74 -18.85 -15.12
C THR A 73 -12.26 -19.82 -14.03
N ALA A 74 -11.08 -19.58 -13.43
CA ALA A 74 -10.59 -20.38 -12.33
C ALA A 74 -11.48 -20.27 -11.07
N SER A 75 -12.08 -19.10 -10.81
CA SER A 75 -13.04 -18.93 -9.70
C SER A 75 -14.31 -19.76 -9.91
N HIS A 76 -14.82 -19.89 -11.14
CA HIS A 76 -15.95 -20.78 -11.45
C HIS A 76 -15.59 -22.27 -11.35
N VAL A 77 -14.37 -22.65 -11.70
CA VAL A 77 -13.86 -24.01 -11.46
C VAL A 77 -13.79 -24.31 -9.97
N LEU A 78 -13.41 -23.33 -9.14
CA LEU A 78 -13.45 -23.45 -7.68
C LEU A 78 -14.91 -23.59 -7.19
N ALA A 79 -15.84 -22.78 -7.69
CA ALA A 79 -17.24 -22.84 -7.30
C ALA A 79 -17.86 -24.23 -7.61
N GLU A 80 -17.59 -24.80 -8.79
CA GLU A 80 -17.98 -26.16 -9.12
C GLU A 80 -17.36 -27.19 -8.16
N ALA A 81 -16.07 -27.05 -7.84
CA ALA A 81 -15.38 -27.94 -6.92
C ALA A 81 -15.99 -27.89 -5.51
N VAL A 82 -16.36 -26.70 -5.02
CA VAL A 82 -17.04 -26.54 -3.73
C VAL A 82 -18.41 -27.20 -3.77
N LYS A 83 -19.22 -26.96 -4.81
CA LYS A 83 -20.56 -27.61 -4.94
C LYS A 83 -20.45 -29.12 -5.05
N ASN A 84 -19.40 -29.66 -5.66
CA ASN A 84 -19.17 -31.10 -5.75
C ASN A 84 -18.83 -31.76 -4.39
N LEU A 85 -18.07 -31.09 -3.53
CA LEU A 85 -17.64 -31.60 -2.23
C LEU A 85 -18.56 -31.18 -1.08
N TYR A 86 -19.16 -30.00 -1.19
CA TYR A 86 -20.03 -29.37 -0.20
C TYR A 86 -21.32 -28.86 -0.88
N PRO A 87 -22.27 -29.76 -1.24
CA PRO A 87 -23.48 -29.39 -1.98
C PRO A 87 -24.35 -28.34 -1.29
N GLU A 88 -24.32 -28.24 0.02
CA GLU A 88 -25.06 -27.33 0.88
C GLU A 88 -24.47 -25.91 0.88
N ALA A 89 -23.19 -25.73 0.50
CA ALA A 89 -22.57 -24.41 0.43
C ALA A 89 -23.27 -23.53 -0.62
N LYS A 90 -23.68 -22.30 -0.23
CA LYS A 90 -24.33 -21.36 -1.15
C LYS A 90 -23.30 -20.47 -1.80
N LEU A 91 -23.52 -20.17 -3.08
CA LEU A 91 -22.63 -19.35 -3.89
C LEU A 91 -22.99 -17.86 -3.73
N ALA A 92 -21.98 -17.02 -3.47
CA ALA A 92 -22.15 -15.58 -3.48
C ALA A 92 -21.49 -14.94 -4.72
N ILE A 93 -20.27 -14.41 -4.60
CA ILE A 93 -19.56 -13.77 -5.72
C ILE A 93 -18.13 -14.30 -5.86
N GLY A 94 -17.61 -14.30 -7.10
CA GLY A 94 -16.28 -14.83 -7.41
C GLY A 94 -15.54 -14.09 -8.51
N PRO A 95 -15.15 -12.81 -8.29
CA PRO A 95 -14.44 -12.02 -9.28
C PRO A 95 -12.96 -12.41 -9.40
N SER A 96 -12.34 -12.00 -10.51
CA SER A 96 -10.89 -11.88 -10.60
C SER A 96 -10.41 -10.63 -9.87
N ILE A 97 -9.19 -10.70 -9.37
CA ILE A 97 -8.45 -9.59 -8.77
C ILE A 97 -7.03 -9.55 -9.36
N ASP A 98 -6.30 -8.48 -9.16
CA ASP A 98 -4.96 -8.27 -9.76
C ASP A 98 -3.97 -9.38 -9.47
N THR A 99 -4.03 -9.99 -8.29
CA THR A 99 -3.13 -11.06 -7.87
C THR A 99 -3.71 -12.47 -8.05
N GLY A 100 -4.98 -12.58 -8.47
CA GLY A 100 -5.62 -13.89 -8.58
C GLY A 100 -7.13 -13.80 -8.74
N PHE A 101 -7.84 -14.51 -7.89
CA PHE A 101 -9.30 -14.53 -7.80
C PHE A 101 -9.72 -14.87 -6.37
N TYR A 102 -10.96 -14.58 -6.03
CA TYR A 102 -11.60 -15.18 -4.86
C TYR A 102 -12.99 -15.68 -5.19
N TYR A 103 -13.57 -16.43 -4.27
CA TYR A 103 -14.98 -16.77 -4.29
C TYR A 103 -15.53 -16.84 -2.86
N ASP A 104 -16.70 -16.25 -2.65
CA ASP A 104 -17.40 -16.20 -1.36
C ASP A 104 -18.48 -17.27 -1.29
N PHE A 105 -18.46 -18.03 -0.19
CA PHE A 105 -19.39 -19.12 0.07
C PHE A 105 -20.08 -18.92 1.42
N ASP A 106 -21.38 -19.14 1.46
CA ASP A 106 -22.07 -19.33 2.73
C ASP A 106 -21.79 -20.77 3.22
N HIS A 107 -20.70 -20.89 3.94
CA HIS A 107 -20.15 -22.12 4.51
C HIS A 107 -19.22 -21.80 5.67
N GLU A 108 -18.93 -22.74 6.54
CA GLU A 108 -17.89 -22.61 7.55
C GLU A 108 -16.52 -22.35 6.90
N SER A 109 -15.58 -21.79 7.67
CA SER A 109 -14.23 -21.51 7.17
C SER A 109 -13.50 -22.77 6.74
N PHE A 110 -12.88 -22.72 5.56
CA PHE A 110 -12.16 -23.87 5.00
C PHE A 110 -10.75 -24.01 5.60
N SER A 111 -10.44 -25.19 6.12
CA SER A 111 -9.10 -25.57 6.57
C SER A 111 -8.11 -25.79 5.41
N ARG A 112 -6.81 -25.91 5.71
CA ARG A 112 -5.80 -26.18 4.68
C ARG A 112 -6.02 -27.52 4.00
N GLU A 113 -6.42 -28.54 4.75
CA GLU A 113 -6.73 -29.88 4.23
C GLU A 113 -7.91 -29.85 3.25
N GLU A 114 -8.94 -29.06 3.55
CA GLU A 114 -10.09 -28.86 2.67
C GLU A 114 -9.72 -28.09 1.40
N LEU A 115 -8.88 -27.06 1.49
CA LEU A 115 -8.35 -26.37 0.31
C LEU A 115 -7.53 -27.32 -0.59
N ASP A 116 -6.74 -28.23 -0.01
CA ASP A 116 -5.99 -29.23 -0.76
C ASP A 116 -6.93 -30.29 -1.41
N ALA A 117 -8.07 -30.59 -0.79
CA ALA A 117 -9.11 -31.45 -1.37
C ALA A 117 -9.82 -30.76 -2.55
N LEU A 118 -10.15 -29.45 -2.38
CA LEU A 118 -10.73 -28.62 -3.43
C LEU A 118 -9.79 -28.50 -4.64
N GLU A 119 -8.48 -28.29 -4.44
CA GLU A 119 -7.50 -28.29 -5.54
C GLU A 119 -7.48 -29.61 -6.33
N LYS A 120 -7.62 -30.72 -5.65
CA LYS A 120 -7.71 -32.05 -6.32
C LYS A 120 -8.99 -32.15 -7.15
N GLU A 121 -10.12 -31.67 -6.64
CA GLU A 121 -11.38 -31.64 -7.37
C GLU A 121 -11.32 -30.69 -8.58
N MET A 122 -10.79 -29.47 -8.40
CA MET A 122 -10.55 -28.52 -9.50
C MET A 122 -9.71 -29.17 -10.63
N LYS A 123 -8.66 -29.91 -10.29
CA LYS A 123 -7.84 -30.65 -11.28
C LYS A 123 -8.65 -31.69 -12.06
N LYS A 124 -9.63 -32.34 -11.44
CA LYS A 124 -10.53 -33.29 -12.13
C LYS A 124 -11.46 -32.55 -13.10
N ILE A 125 -12.05 -31.40 -12.67
CA ILE A 125 -12.92 -30.56 -13.50
C ILE A 125 -12.15 -30.07 -14.72
N ILE A 126 -10.95 -29.53 -14.52
CA ILE A 126 -10.09 -29.04 -15.60
C ILE A 126 -9.73 -30.18 -16.57
N LYS A 127 -9.42 -31.36 -16.07
CA LYS A 127 -9.11 -32.55 -16.90
C LYS A 127 -10.29 -32.99 -17.75
N LYS A 128 -11.53 -32.89 -17.26
CA LYS A 128 -12.75 -33.17 -18.05
C LYS A 128 -12.84 -32.20 -19.26
N GLY A 129 -12.41 -30.97 -19.11
CA GLY A 129 -12.33 -29.99 -20.18
C GLY A 129 -13.71 -29.58 -20.70
N ALA A 130 -14.66 -29.38 -19.81
CA ALA A 130 -16.01 -28.97 -20.17
C ALA A 130 -16.00 -27.66 -20.98
N LYS A 131 -16.84 -27.60 -22.03
CA LYS A 131 -17.10 -26.34 -22.74
C LYS A 131 -17.86 -25.42 -21.80
N ILE A 132 -17.47 -24.17 -21.81
CA ILE A 132 -18.19 -23.11 -21.09
C ILE A 132 -19.15 -22.45 -22.07
N GLN A 133 -20.41 -22.39 -21.72
CA GLN A 133 -21.47 -21.81 -22.53
C GLN A 133 -22.10 -20.62 -21.82
N ARG A 134 -22.32 -19.53 -22.53
CA ARG A 134 -23.06 -18.35 -22.07
C ARG A 134 -24.48 -18.38 -22.61
N TYR A 135 -25.47 -18.09 -21.79
CA TYR A 135 -26.85 -17.88 -22.19
C TYR A 135 -27.50 -16.88 -21.25
N THR A 136 -28.65 -16.36 -21.67
CA THR A 136 -29.37 -15.32 -20.91
C THR A 136 -30.78 -15.81 -20.59
N MET A 137 -31.34 -15.30 -19.52
CA MET A 137 -32.73 -15.56 -19.11
C MET A 137 -33.44 -14.27 -18.77
N PRO A 138 -34.78 -14.20 -19.00
CA PRO A 138 -35.61 -13.15 -18.43
C PRO A 138 -35.50 -13.14 -16.89
N ARG A 139 -35.61 -11.96 -16.28
CA ARG A 139 -35.44 -11.76 -14.85
C ARG A 139 -36.26 -12.72 -13.97
N GLU A 140 -37.53 -12.87 -14.25
CA GLU A 140 -38.45 -13.72 -13.49
C GLU A 140 -38.04 -15.21 -13.58
N GLU A 141 -37.63 -15.66 -14.76
CA GLU A 141 -37.10 -17.04 -14.94
C GLU A 141 -35.78 -17.24 -14.25
N ALA A 142 -34.89 -16.25 -14.31
CA ALA A 142 -33.57 -16.30 -13.64
C ALA A 142 -33.71 -16.36 -12.11
N ILE A 143 -34.62 -15.57 -11.53
CA ILE A 143 -34.93 -15.63 -10.09
C ILE A 143 -35.41 -17.03 -9.71
N LYS A 144 -36.45 -17.50 -10.42
CA LYS A 144 -37.04 -18.84 -10.14
C LYS A 144 -35.99 -19.95 -10.27
N PHE A 145 -35.15 -19.87 -11.31
CA PHE A 145 -34.09 -20.86 -11.54
C PHE A 145 -33.07 -20.89 -10.37
N MET A 146 -32.69 -19.74 -9.83
CA MET A 146 -31.78 -19.66 -8.69
C MET A 146 -32.44 -20.04 -7.37
N GLU A 147 -33.74 -19.73 -7.19
CA GLU A 147 -34.53 -20.22 -6.03
C GLU A 147 -34.64 -21.73 -6.04
N GLU A 148 -34.90 -22.35 -7.18
CA GLU A 148 -34.93 -23.84 -7.30
C GLU A 148 -33.58 -24.49 -7.00
N LYS A 149 -32.46 -23.78 -7.23
CA LYS A 149 -31.11 -24.22 -6.87
C LYS A 149 -30.74 -23.92 -5.42
N GLY A 150 -31.52 -23.12 -4.69
CA GLY A 150 -31.25 -22.72 -3.32
C GLY A 150 -30.12 -21.68 -3.18
N GLU A 151 -29.85 -20.91 -4.25
CA GLU A 151 -28.76 -19.92 -4.30
C GLU A 151 -29.31 -18.52 -3.96
N ASP A 152 -29.63 -18.28 -2.69
CA ASP A 152 -30.30 -17.06 -2.21
C ASP A 152 -29.50 -15.78 -2.53
N TYR A 153 -28.17 -15.81 -2.43
CA TYR A 153 -27.31 -14.64 -2.74
C TYR A 153 -27.38 -14.28 -4.23
N LYS A 154 -27.51 -15.28 -5.11
CA LYS A 154 -27.70 -15.04 -6.55
C LYS A 154 -29.07 -14.44 -6.85
N VAL A 155 -30.10 -14.87 -6.13
CA VAL A 155 -31.44 -14.27 -6.21
C VAL A 155 -31.41 -12.80 -5.82
N GLU A 156 -30.72 -12.49 -4.72
CA GLU A 156 -30.55 -11.09 -4.25
C GLU A 156 -29.80 -10.24 -5.28
N LEU A 157 -28.70 -10.75 -5.85
CA LEU A 157 -27.94 -10.06 -6.90
C LEU A 157 -28.81 -9.77 -8.13
N ILE A 158 -29.63 -10.74 -8.59
CA ILE A 158 -30.53 -10.53 -9.74
C ILE A 158 -31.56 -9.43 -9.46
N LYS A 159 -32.11 -9.39 -8.24
CA LYS A 159 -33.10 -8.37 -7.84
C LYS A 159 -32.52 -6.96 -7.82
N ASP A 160 -31.24 -6.83 -7.55
CA ASP A 160 -30.56 -5.52 -7.47
C ASP A 160 -30.08 -4.99 -8.83
N LEU A 161 -30.03 -5.83 -9.87
CA LEU A 161 -29.68 -5.35 -11.21
C LEU A 161 -30.70 -4.32 -11.73
N PRO A 162 -30.28 -3.27 -12.43
CA PRO A 162 -31.20 -2.29 -13.05
C PRO A 162 -32.24 -2.94 -13.96
N GLU A 163 -33.41 -2.30 -14.11
CA GLU A 163 -34.39 -2.77 -15.06
C GLU A 163 -33.88 -2.70 -16.51
N GLY A 164 -34.04 -3.80 -17.26
CA GLY A 164 -33.59 -3.90 -18.64
C GLY A 164 -32.17 -4.43 -18.81
N GLU A 165 -31.44 -4.63 -17.73
CA GLU A 165 -30.11 -5.24 -17.81
C GLU A 165 -30.21 -6.72 -18.16
N GLU A 166 -29.29 -7.19 -19.04
CA GLU A 166 -29.23 -8.56 -19.49
C GLU A 166 -28.70 -9.49 -18.36
N ILE A 167 -29.49 -10.50 -18.02
CA ILE A 167 -29.12 -11.46 -16.99
C ILE A 167 -28.49 -12.68 -17.64
N SER A 168 -27.17 -12.83 -17.50
CA SER A 168 -26.40 -13.89 -18.12
C SER A 168 -25.95 -14.96 -17.13
N PHE A 169 -25.85 -16.18 -17.65
CA PHE A 169 -25.36 -17.34 -16.95
C PHE A 169 -24.26 -18.00 -17.76
N TYR A 170 -23.36 -18.63 -17.02
CA TYR A 170 -22.33 -19.49 -17.61
C TYR A 170 -22.47 -20.91 -17.08
N SER A 171 -22.49 -21.88 -17.98
CA SER A 171 -22.51 -23.31 -17.64
C SER A 171 -21.19 -23.97 -18.04
N GLN A 172 -20.73 -24.88 -17.19
CA GLN A 172 -19.62 -25.78 -17.44
C GLN A 172 -20.02 -27.21 -17.04
N GLY A 173 -20.45 -27.99 -18.04
CA GLY A 173 -21.13 -29.27 -17.77
C GLY A 173 -22.47 -29.05 -17.08
N ASP A 174 -22.67 -29.68 -15.92
CA ASP A 174 -23.89 -29.57 -15.11
C ASP A 174 -23.87 -28.38 -14.14
N PHE A 175 -22.70 -27.75 -13.94
CA PHE A 175 -22.57 -26.57 -13.10
C PHE A 175 -22.99 -25.31 -13.87
N VAL A 176 -23.76 -24.47 -13.19
CA VAL A 176 -24.24 -23.17 -13.74
C VAL A 176 -24.12 -22.10 -12.68
N ASP A 177 -23.60 -20.94 -13.07
CA ASP A 177 -23.52 -19.77 -12.21
C ASP A 177 -24.02 -18.51 -12.91
N LEU A 178 -24.60 -17.58 -12.12
CA LEU A 178 -24.96 -16.22 -12.54
C LEU A 178 -23.67 -15.41 -12.69
N CYS A 179 -23.41 -14.88 -13.88
CA CYS A 179 -22.16 -14.14 -14.14
C CYS A 179 -22.25 -13.29 -15.41
N ALA A 180 -21.62 -12.10 -15.39
CA ALA A 180 -21.47 -11.22 -16.56
C ALA A 180 -20.32 -11.66 -17.50
N GLY A 181 -19.36 -12.43 -17.02
CA GLY A 181 -18.16 -12.83 -17.77
C GLY A 181 -17.07 -11.75 -17.77
N PRO A 182 -16.09 -11.80 -18.73
CA PRO A 182 -15.87 -12.88 -19.70
C PRO A 182 -15.23 -14.15 -19.11
N HIS A 183 -15.39 -15.26 -19.83
CA HIS A 183 -14.78 -16.54 -19.49
C HIS A 183 -14.07 -17.22 -20.68
N LEU A 184 -13.14 -18.10 -20.39
CA LEU A 184 -12.52 -18.96 -21.40
C LEU A 184 -13.57 -19.85 -22.12
N MET A 185 -13.20 -20.41 -23.27
CA MET A 185 -14.07 -21.33 -24.02
C MET A 185 -14.24 -22.69 -23.34
N SER A 186 -13.32 -23.08 -22.45
CA SER A 186 -13.31 -24.37 -21.76
C SER A 186 -12.53 -24.32 -20.44
N THR A 187 -12.95 -25.09 -19.45
CA THR A 187 -12.24 -25.27 -18.19
C THR A 187 -10.80 -25.76 -18.36
N LYS A 188 -10.49 -26.44 -19.48
CA LYS A 188 -9.13 -26.93 -19.82
C LYS A 188 -8.12 -25.77 -19.99
N GLY A 189 -8.59 -24.54 -20.19
CA GLY A 189 -7.71 -23.37 -20.30
C GLY A 189 -7.02 -23.00 -18.98
N VAL A 190 -7.57 -23.37 -17.84
CA VAL A 190 -6.98 -23.13 -16.51
C VAL A 190 -5.90 -24.17 -16.23
N LYS A 191 -4.66 -23.89 -16.64
CA LYS A 191 -3.56 -24.88 -16.63
C LYS A 191 -2.78 -24.90 -15.32
N ALA A 192 -2.55 -23.75 -14.72
CA ALA A 192 -1.75 -23.58 -13.52
C ALA A 192 -2.51 -22.71 -12.51
N PHE A 193 -2.83 -23.27 -11.35
CA PHE A 193 -3.56 -22.57 -10.29
C PHE A 193 -3.13 -23.06 -8.91
N LYS A 194 -3.41 -22.26 -7.88
CA LYS A 194 -3.20 -22.58 -6.48
C LYS A 194 -4.25 -21.90 -5.62
N LEU A 195 -4.82 -22.59 -4.63
CA LEU A 195 -5.61 -21.99 -3.57
C LEU A 195 -4.67 -21.50 -2.47
N ILE A 196 -4.76 -20.23 -2.13
CA ILE A 196 -3.82 -19.55 -1.24
C ILE A 196 -4.27 -19.62 0.21
N SER A 197 -5.50 -19.16 0.50
CA SER A 197 -6.03 -19.06 1.86
C SER A 197 -7.56 -19.05 1.87
N SER A 198 -8.12 -19.25 3.08
CA SER A 198 -9.53 -18.98 3.37
C SER A 198 -9.60 -17.97 4.51
N SER A 199 -10.56 -17.04 4.45
CA SER A 199 -10.83 -16.05 5.48
C SER A 199 -12.31 -15.70 5.54
N GLY A 200 -12.77 -15.10 6.66
CA GLY A 200 -14.11 -14.51 6.72
C GLY A 200 -14.19 -13.23 5.89
N ALA A 201 -15.35 -13.00 5.27
CA ALA A 201 -15.67 -11.76 4.60
C ALA A 201 -17.17 -11.48 4.77
N TYR A 202 -17.54 -10.25 5.18
CA TYR A 202 -18.94 -9.88 5.29
C TYR A 202 -19.59 -9.74 3.91
N TRP A 203 -20.82 -10.24 3.77
CA TRP A 203 -21.59 -10.06 2.55
C TRP A 203 -21.70 -8.57 2.21
N ARG A 204 -21.31 -8.20 0.98
CA ARG A 204 -21.25 -6.82 0.48
C ARG A 204 -20.35 -5.87 1.29
N GLY A 205 -19.41 -6.43 2.08
CA GLY A 205 -18.49 -5.62 2.88
C GLY A 205 -19.12 -4.97 4.11
N ASP A 206 -20.41 -5.17 4.39
CA ASP A 206 -21.10 -4.61 5.53
C ASP A 206 -21.04 -5.59 6.73
N GLU A 207 -20.46 -5.16 7.84
CA GLU A 207 -20.33 -5.96 9.08
C GLU A 207 -21.67 -6.33 9.73
N LYS A 208 -22.77 -5.69 9.32
CA LYS A 208 -24.13 -6.03 9.75
C LYS A 208 -24.67 -7.26 9.02
N ASN A 209 -24.10 -7.60 7.88
CA ASN A 209 -24.49 -8.74 7.09
C ASN A 209 -23.79 -10.02 7.58
N LYS A 210 -24.24 -11.16 7.05
CA LYS A 210 -23.66 -12.46 7.37
C LYS A 210 -22.19 -12.55 6.94
N MET A 211 -21.37 -13.10 7.81
CA MET A 211 -19.98 -13.43 7.48
C MET A 211 -19.96 -14.69 6.62
N LEU A 212 -19.40 -14.58 5.43
CA LEU A 212 -19.18 -15.66 4.47
C LEU A 212 -17.74 -16.17 4.55
N SER A 213 -17.49 -17.35 3.99
CA SER A 213 -16.14 -17.90 3.84
C SER A 213 -15.60 -17.55 2.46
N ARG A 214 -14.55 -16.74 2.40
CA ARG A 214 -13.86 -16.34 1.18
C ARG A 214 -12.64 -17.21 0.95
N ILE A 215 -12.56 -17.87 -0.21
CA ILE A 215 -11.37 -18.61 -0.65
C ILE A 215 -10.61 -17.75 -1.67
N TYR A 216 -9.34 -17.49 -1.40
CA TYR A 216 -8.42 -16.84 -2.35
C TYR A 216 -7.64 -17.87 -3.14
N GLY A 217 -7.52 -17.63 -4.44
CA GLY A 217 -6.69 -18.42 -5.33
C GLY A 217 -5.98 -17.58 -6.37
N THR A 218 -5.05 -18.18 -7.07
CA THR A 218 -4.39 -17.55 -8.24
C THR A 218 -4.31 -18.52 -9.39
N ALA A 219 -4.24 -18.00 -10.61
CA ALA A 219 -4.08 -18.80 -11.82
C ALA A 219 -3.20 -18.07 -12.84
N PHE A 220 -2.43 -18.85 -13.59
CA PHE A 220 -1.50 -18.43 -14.63
C PHE A 220 -1.61 -19.32 -15.86
N SER A 221 -1.10 -18.84 -16.98
CA SER A 221 -1.08 -19.63 -18.23
C SER A 221 -0.08 -20.79 -18.19
N LYS A 222 1.02 -20.61 -17.41
CA LYS A 222 2.13 -21.58 -17.30
C LYS A 222 2.43 -21.90 -15.83
N LYS A 223 2.92 -23.12 -15.62
CA LYS A 223 3.30 -23.59 -14.29
C LYS A 223 4.53 -22.85 -13.74
N ASP A 224 5.45 -22.44 -14.59
CA ASP A 224 6.65 -21.73 -14.17
C ASP A 224 6.29 -20.33 -13.63
N GLU A 225 5.36 -19.62 -14.28
CA GLU A 225 4.82 -18.33 -13.79
C GLU A 225 4.14 -18.49 -12.41
N LEU A 226 3.37 -19.56 -12.24
CA LEU A 226 2.76 -19.87 -10.94
C LEU A 226 3.81 -20.16 -9.87
N ASN A 227 4.85 -20.96 -10.19
CA ASN A 227 5.91 -21.29 -9.24
C ASN A 227 6.68 -20.03 -8.82
N GLU A 228 7.05 -19.18 -9.77
CA GLU A 228 7.72 -17.88 -9.51
C GLU A 228 6.86 -17.01 -8.60
N TYR A 229 5.57 -16.88 -8.87
CA TYR A 229 4.64 -16.13 -8.02
C TYR A 229 4.56 -16.71 -6.61
N LEU A 230 4.50 -18.04 -6.46
CA LEU A 230 4.45 -18.69 -5.15
C LEU A 230 5.75 -18.51 -4.36
N GLU A 231 6.91 -18.52 -5.01
CA GLU A 231 8.20 -18.21 -4.39
C GLU A 231 8.24 -16.75 -3.92
N GLN A 232 7.79 -15.80 -4.75
CA GLN A 232 7.67 -14.40 -4.37
C GLN A 232 6.72 -14.22 -3.18
N LEU A 233 5.58 -14.91 -3.15
CA LEU A 233 4.62 -14.86 -2.06
C LEU A 233 5.21 -15.41 -0.74
N GLU A 234 5.99 -16.50 -0.80
CA GLU A 234 6.67 -17.03 0.39
C GLU A 234 7.78 -16.10 0.89
N GLU A 235 8.53 -15.46 0.00
CA GLU A 235 9.50 -14.41 0.38
C GLU A 235 8.79 -13.18 0.98
N ALA A 236 7.65 -12.75 0.40
CA ALA A 236 6.83 -11.68 0.94
C ALA A 236 6.37 -11.98 2.38
N LYS A 237 5.86 -13.18 2.65
CA LYS A 237 5.47 -13.63 4.00
C LYS A 237 6.62 -13.59 5.01
N LYS A 238 7.85 -13.86 4.57
CA LYS A 238 9.02 -13.78 5.45
C LYS A 238 9.40 -12.34 5.80
N ARG A 239 9.07 -11.39 4.91
CA ARG A 239 9.35 -9.96 5.07
C ARG A 239 8.19 -9.16 5.65
N ASP A 240 7.01 -9.73 5.75
CA ASP A 240 5.81 -9.09 6.26
C ASP A 240 6.06 -8.37 7.59
N HIS A 241 5.75 -7.07 7.64
CA HIS A 241 6.04 -6.22 8.79
C HIS A 241 5.29 -6.63 10.05
N ASN A 242 4.09 -7.25 9.93
CA ASN A 242 3.34 -7.75 11.07
C ASN A 242 4.09 -8.89 11.76
N LYS A 243 4.65 -9.80 10.96
CA LYS A 243 5.42 -10.93 11.45
C LYS A 243 6.76 -10.46 12.03
N LEU A 244 7.58 -9.82 11.19
CA LEU A 244 8.91 -9.37 11.59
C LEU A 244 8.88 -8.35 12.72
N GLY A 245 7.96 -7.39 12.67
CA GLY A 245 7.85 -6.36 13.69
C GLY A 245 7.52 -6.92 15.07
N ARG A 246 6.65 -7.95 15.13
CA ARG A 246 6.33 -8.66 16.37
C ARG A 246 7.49 -9.53 16.85
N GLU A 247 8.12 -10.31 15.96
CA GLU A 247 9.27 -11.15 16.28
C GLU A 247 10.47 -10.31 16.80
N MET A 248 10.68 -9.14 16.24
CA MET A 248 11.72 -8.20 16.65
C MET A 248 11.35 -7.36 17.89
N GLY A 249 10.12 -7.46 18.38
CA GLY A 249 9.62 -6.67 19.50
C GLY A 249 9.53 -5.17 19.20
N LEU A 250 9.12 -4.81 17.98
CA LEU A 250 8.94 -3.42 17.58
C LEU A 250 7.54 -2.90 17.90
N PHE A 251 6.52 -3.72 17.72
CA PHE A 251 5.14 -3.40 18.07
C PHE A 251 4.32 -4.66 18.35
N THR A 252 3.14 -4.46 18.93
CA THR A 252 2.13 -5.51 19.12
C THR A 252 0.73 -4.92 19.03
N THR A 253 -0.28 -5.77 18.95
CA THR A 253 -1.70 -5.40 18.99
C THR A 253 -2.39 -6.21 20.09
N VAL A 254 -3.37 -5.62 20.77
CA VAL A 254 -4.10 -6.25 21.88
C VAL A 254 -5.59 -5.96 21.71
N ASP A 255 -6.42 -6.99 21.69
CA ASP A 255 -7.86 -6.88 21.39
C ASP A 255 -8.61 -5.93 22.32
N VAL A 256 -8.27 -5.93 23.62
CA VAL A 256 -8.90 -5.03 24.61
C VAL A 256 -8.62 -3.55 24.33
N ILE A 257 -7.57 -3.22 23.58
CA ILE A 257 -7.26 -1.85 23.17
C ILE A 257 -8.03 -1.50 21.90
N GLY A 258 -8.21 -2.47 21.02
CA GLY A 258 -8.95 -2.34 19.77
C GLY A 258 -8.11 -2.47 18.53
N GLN A 259 -8.77 -2.79 17.43
CA GLN A 259 -8.13 -2.91 16.11
C GLN A 259 -7.66 -1.55 15.60
N GLY A 260 -6.56 -1.52 14.86
CA GLY A 260 -5.99 -0.29 14.30
C GLY A 260 -5.32 0.62 15.34
N LEU A 261 -5.09 0.13 16.57
CA LEU A 261 -4.40 0.84 17.66
C LEU A 261 -3.18 0.04 18.14
N PRO A 262 -2.10 -0.02 17.34
CA PRO A 262 -0.91 -0.77 17.69
C PRO A 262 -0.17 -0.14 18.88
N LEU A 263 0.40 -1.00 19.73
CA LEU A 263 1.33 -0.61 20.79
C LEU A 263 2.75 -0.67 20.25
N LEU A 264 3.43 0.45 20.16
CA LEU A 264 4.87 0.47 19.91
C LEU A 264 5.63 0.00 21.13
N MET A 265 6.46 -1.03 20.97
CA MET A 265 7.33 -1.56 21.99
C MET A 265 8.61 -0.70 22.10
N PRO A 266 9.40 -0.81 23.17
CA PRO A 266 10.57 0.05 23.39
C PRO A 266 11.54 0.14 22.20
N LYS A 267 11.80 -0.96 21.50
CA LYS A 267 12.64 -0.96 20.28
C LYS A 267 11.99 -0.16 19.14
N GLY A 268 10.68 -0.30 18.93
CA GLY A 268 9.94 0.45 17.92
C GLY A 268 9.89 1.95 18.26
N VAL A 269 9.72 2.30 19.52
CA VAL A 269 9.74 3.71 19.97
C VAL A 269 11.10 4.36 19.70
N ILE A 270 12.20 3.63 19.86
CA ILE A 270 13.53 4.15 19.53
C ILE A 270 13.60 4.51 18.04
N MET A 271 13.17 3.60 17.16
CA MET A 271 13.19 3.83 15.72
C MET A 271 12.30 5.00 15.32
N LEU A 272 11.07 5.06 15.86
CA LEU A 272 10.15 6.17 15.61
C LEU A 272 10.76 7.52 16.00
N LYS A 273 11.39 7.58 17.19
CA LYS A 273 12.04 8.81 17.66
C LYS A 273 13.24 9.23 16.82
N GLU A 274 14.02 8.29 16.30
CA GLU A 274 15.13 8.61 15.41
C GLU A 274 14.61 9.19 14.08
N LEU A 275 13.52 8.63 13.52
CA LEU A 275 12.86 9.17 12.33
C LEU A 275 12.30 10.58 12.60
N GLN A 276 11.59 10.78 13.72
CA GLN A 276 11.01 12.06 14.08
C GLN A 276 12.08 13.14 14.26
N ARG A 277 13.12 12.87 15.04
CA ARG A 277 14.22 13.81 15.27
C ARG A 277 14.91 14.20 13.97
N TRP A 278 15.20 13.20 13.13
CA TRP A 278 15.82 13.48 11.84
C TRP A 278 14.98 14.40 10.98
N ILE A 279 13.68 14.13 10.84
CA ILE A 279 12.78 14.94 10.01
C ILE A 279 12.62 16.34 10.60
N GLU A 280 12.46 16.46 11.93
CA GLU A 280 12.36 17.75 12.60
C GLU A 280 13.63 18.56 12.42
N ASP A 281 14.81 17.97 12.67
CA ASP A 281 16.11 18.65 12.47
C ASP A 281 16.34 19.07 11.02
N LEU A 282 15.96 18.23 10.05
CA LEU A 282 16.07 18.50 8.63
C LEU A 282 15.18 19.69 8.23
N GLU A 283 13.91 19.65 8.59
CA GLU A 283 12.94 20.70 8.25
C GLU A 283 13.30 22.04 8.89
N ASP A 284 13.66 22.04 10.18
CA ASP A 284 13.93 23.26 10.93
C ASP A 284 15.26 23.90 10.52
N ASN A 285 16.32 23.11 10.35
CA ASN A 285 17.67 23.66 10.15
C ASN A 285 18.04 23.84 8.67
N GLU A 286 17.49 23.05 7.75
CA GLU A 286 17.93 23.05 6.36
C GLU A 286 16.84 23.56 5.39
N TRP A 287 15.55 23.36 5.73
CA TRP A 287 14.42 23.70 4.84
C TRP A 287 13.60 24.90 5.32
N GLY A 288 13.94 25.49 6.47
CA GLY A 288 13.36 26.75 6.97
C GLY A 288 11.90 26.64 7.42
N TYR A 289 11.50 25.48 7.94
CA TYR A 289 10.19 25.32 8.57
C TYR A 289 10.18 25.85 10.00
N VAL A 290 9.02 26.32 10.44
CA VAL A 290 8.77 26.74 11.83
C VAL A 290 7.72 25.83 12.45
N ARG A 291 7.99 25.38 13.70
CA ARG A 291 7.15 24.40 14.36
C ARG A 291 5.89 25.00 14.95
N THR A 292 4.79 24.27 14.76
CA THR A 292 3.55 24.47 15.48
C THR A 292 3.24 23.29 16.39
N LYS A 293 2.36 23.49 17.36
CA LYS A 293 1.77 22.43 18.16
C LYS A 293 0.30 22.75 18.37
N THR A 294 -0.56 21.95 17.81
CA THR A 294 -2.00 22.22 17.77
C THR A 294 -2.78 21.14 18.54
N PRO A 295 -4.02 21.43 19.00
CA PRO A 295 -4.85 20.48 19.76
C PRO A 295 -5.19 19.22 18.96
N LEU A 296 -5.44 18.11 19.67
CA LEU A 296 -5.82 16.83 19.07
C LEU A 296 -7.30 16.75 18.68
N MET A 297 -8.12 17.71 19.15
CA MET A 297 -9.56 17.77 18.86
C MET A 297 -10.02 19.22 18.74
N ALA A 298 -11.12 19.42 18.06
CA ALA A 298 -11.80 20.70 17.94
C ALA A 298 -13.31 20.51 17.92
N LYS A 299 -14.05 21.63 18.08
CA LYS A 299 -15.49 21.67 17.81
C LYS A 299 -15.74 21.35 16.34
N ASN A 300 -16.87 20.72 16.07
CA ASN A 300 -17.30 20.40 14.70
C ASN A 300 -17.41 21.62 13.78
N ASP A 301 -17.59 22.84 14.34
CA ASP A 301 -17.61 24.08 13.57
C ASP A 301 -16.33 24.28 12.73
N LEU A 302 -15.16 23.88 13.27
CA LEU A 302 -13.89 23.95 12.53
C LEU A 302 -13.95 23.10 11.25
N TYR A 303 -14.51 21.91 11.36
CA TYR A 303 -14.61 20.96 10.26
C TYR A 303 -15.74 21.28 9.29
N LYS A 304 -16.78 22.00 9.74
CA LYS A 304 -17.80 22.60 8.86
C LYS A 304 -17.21 23.70 7.99
N ILE A 305 -16.40 24.60 8.57
CA ILE A 305 -15.70 25.65 7.79
C ILE A 305 -14.79 25.04 6.73
N SER A 306 -14.07 23.98 7.04
CA SER A 306 -13.16 23.34 6.11
C SER A 306 -13.83 22.39 5.10
N GLY A 307 -15.14 22.14 5.20
CA GLY A 307 -15.88 21.19 4.36
C GLY A 307 -15.71 19.73 4.74
N HIS A 308 -14.81 19.41 5.67
CA HIS A 308 -14.57 18.01 6.06
C HIS A 308 -15.76 17.37 6.80
N TRP A 309 -16.60 18.17 7.46
CA TRP A 309 -17.78 17.66 8.12
C TRP A 309 -18.79 17.08 7.15
N ASP A 310 -18.92 17.68 5.97
CA ASP A 310 -19.87 17.27 4.94
C ASP A 310 -19.32 16.12 4.08
N HIS A 311 -17.99 16.10 3.83
CA HIS A 311 -17.38 15.16 2.89
C HIS A 311 -16.63 13.99 3.56
N TYR A 312 -16.34 14.05 4.87
CA TYR A 312 -15.47 13.08 5.54
C TYR A 312 -15.93 12.70 6.96
N LYS A 313 -17.18 13.02 7.36
CA LYS A 313 -17.68 12.79 8.74
C LYS A 313 -17.59 11.33 9.18
N GLU A 314 -17.87 10.37 8.30
CA GLU A 314 -17.81 8.93 8.58
C GLU A 314 -16.39 8.47 8.95
N GLY A 315 -15.37 9.08 8.36
CA GLY A 315 -13.97 8.84 8.69
C GLY A 315 -13.47 9.54 9.98
N MET A 316 -14.34 10.19 10.75
CA MET A 316 -13.97 10.94 11.96
C MET A 316 -14.48 10.28 13.24
N PHE A 317 -13.69 10.36 14.32
CA PHE A 317 -14.16 10.04 15.67
C PHE A 317 -14.88 11.26 16.23
N VAL A 318 -16.21 11.20 16.28
CA VAL A 318 -17.08 12.26 16.78
C VAL A 318 -17.38 12.04 18.25
N LEU A 319 -17.30 13.08 19.06
CA LEU A 319 -17.55 13.10 20.51
C LEU A 319 -18.77 13.98 20.80
N GLY A 320 -19.88 13.35 21.10
CA GLY A 320 -21.18 14.00 21.33
C GLY A 320 -22.18 13.72 20.21
N ASP A 321 -23.39 14.23 20.38
CA ASP A 321 -24.54 14.04 19.50
C ASP A 321 -25.07 15.43 19.08
N GLU A 322 -25.08 15.74 17.78
CA GLU A 322 -25.51 17.06 17.28
C GLU A 322 -26.97 17.40 17.62
N GLU A 323 -27.82 16.41 17.85
CA GLU A 323 -29.24 16.62 18.19
C GLU A 323 -29.47 16.83 19.70
N LYS A 324 -28.55 16.35 20.55
CA LYS A 324 -28.73 16.31 22.01
C LYS A 324 -27.74 17.22 22.74
N ASP A 325 -26.56 17.39 22.23
CA ASP A 325 -25.47 18.08 22.91
C ASP A 325 -25.33 19.53 22.45
N LYS A 326 -25.02 20.41 23.40
CA LYS A 326 -24.79 21.84 23.12
C LYS A 326 -23.54 22.09 22.33
N GLU A 327 -22.53 21.22 22.48
CA GLU A 327 -21.25 21.28 21.77
C GLU A 327 -20.83 19.86 21.36
N VAL A 328 -20.42 19.72 20.11
CA VAL A 328 -19.91 18.46 19.55
C VAL A 328 -18.45 18.68 19.14
N PHE A 329 -17.61 17.75 19.52
CA PHE A 329 -16.19 17.74 19.18
C PHE A 329 -15.87 16.58 18.24
N ALA A 330 -14.71 16.65 17.57
CA ALA A 330 -14.15 15.50 16.89
C ALA A 330 -12.63 15.43 17.09
N LEU A 331 -12.09 14.23 17.14
CA LEU A 331 -10.65 14.03 17.03
C LEU A 331 -10.20 14.41 15.64
N ARG A 332 -9.04 15.06 15.53
CA ARG A 332 -8.56 15.62 14.26
C ARG A 332 -8.11 14.54 13.27
N PRO A 333 -8.67 14.46 12.07
CA PRO A 333 -8.18 13.60 10.98
C PRO A 333 -7.07 14.25 10.16
N MET A 334 -6.85 15.58 10.31
CA MET A 334 -5.82 16.41 9.67
C MET A 334 -5.48 17.63 10.55
N THR A 335 -4.37 18.28 10.25
CA THR A 335 -3.86 19.43 11.02
C THR A 335 -4.14 20.78 10.35
N CYS A 336 -4.38 20.81 9.05
CA CYS A 336 -4.49 22.02 8.25
C CYS A 336 -5.39 23.12 8.85
N PRO A 337 -6.64 22.89 9.28
CA PRO A 337 -7.50 23.94 9.79
C PRO A 337 -6.95 24.63 11.04
N PHE A 338 -6.20 23.89 11.87
CA PHE A 338 -5.58 24.46 13.08
C PHE A 338 -4.44 25.41 12.72
N GLN A 339 -3.59 25.05 11.76
CA GLN A 339 -2.47 25.91 11.33
C GLN A 339 -2.94 27.16 10.61
N TYR A 340 -4.11 27.12 9.96
CA TYR A 340 -4.74 28.33 9.42
C TYR A 340 -5.08 29.35 10.52
N TYR A 341 -5.55 28.90 11.68
CA TYR A 341 -5.78 29.78 12.82
C TYR A 341 -4.46 30.25 13.47
N VAL A 342 -3.39 29.46 13.41
CA VAL A 342 -2.05 29.95 13.80
C VAL A 342 -1.62 31.10 12.91
N TYR A 343 -1.79 30.97 11.59
CA TYR A 343 -1.52 32.04 10.64
C TYR A 343 -2.40 33.28 10.92
N LYS A 344 -3.68 33.11 11.10
CA LYS A 344 -4.64 34.20 11.35
C LYS A 344 -4.47 34.90 12.71
N ALA A 345 -3.68 34.34 13.61
CA ALA A 345 -3.41 35.00 14.90
C ALA A 345 -2.64 36.33 14.75
N ASN A 346 -1.97 36.54 13.61
CA ASN A 346 -1.28 37.75 13.26
C ASN A 346 -1.67 38.26 11.87
N GLN A 347 -1.45 39.53 11.61
CA GLN A 347 -1.53 40.11 10.27
C GLN A 347 -0.17 39.92 9.58
N HIS A 348 -0.16 39.45 8.34
CA HIS A 348 1.06 39.19 7.58
C HIS A 348 1.21 40.11 6.39
N SER A 349 2.45 40.50 6.13
CA SER A 349 2.85 41.22 4.93
C SER A 349 3.35 40.24 3.86
N TYR A 350 3.22 40.61 2.58
CA TYR A 350 3.76 39.84 1.45
C TYR A 350 5.25 39.52 1.59
N ARG A 351 6.02 40.32 2.38
CA ARG A 351 7.45 40.11 2.62
C ARG A 351 7.74 38.93 3.56
N GLU A 352 6.75 38.52 4.35
CA GLU A 352 6.87 37.40 5.29
C GLU A 352 6.60 36.05 4.61
N LEU A 353 5.97 36.07 3.44
CA LEU A 353 5.65 34.84 2.68
C LEU A 353 6.85 34.44 1.79
N PRO A 354 7.18 33.18 1.66
CA PRO A 354 6.41 32.02 2.15
C PRO A 354 6.60 31.76 3.65
N ILE A 355 5.52 31.37 4.34
CA ILE A 355 5.58 30.84 5.71
C ILE A 355 5.41 29.32 5.62
N ARG A 356 6.37 28.58 6.17
CA ARG A 356 6.40 27.11 6.14
C ARG A 356 6.16 26.58 7.54
N TYR A 357 4.92 26.17 7.86
CA TYR A 357 4.60 25.50 9.12
C TYR A 357 4.89 24.00 9.03
N GLY A 358 5.54 23.44 10.08
CA GLY A 358 5.74 22.00 10.25
C GLY A 358 5.18 21.53 11.58
N GLU A 359 4.61 20.35 11.61
CA GLU A 359 4.15 19.70 12.83
C GLU A 359 4.32 18.18 12.75
N THR A 360 4.92 17.59 13.77
CA THR A 360 4.80 16.15 14.02
C THR A 360 3.45 15.93 14.69
N SER A 361 2.46 15.57 13.86
CA SER A 361 1.05 15.57 14.20
C SER A 361 0.54 14.17 14.49
N THR A 362 -0.17 13.99 15.62
CA THR A 362 -0.97 12.79 15.87
C THR A 362 -2.36 13.00 15.30
N LEU A 363 -2.81 12.09 14.45
CA LEU A 363 -4.10 12.12 13.75
C LEU A 363 -4.91 10.86 14.06
N PHE A 364 -6.23 10.97 13.85
CA PHE A 364 -7.18 9.90 14.13
C PHE A 364 -8.14 9.75 12.95
N ARG A 365 -8.27 8.52 12.44
CA ARG A 365 -9.22 8.18 11.37
C ARG A 365 -10.01 6.95 11.76
N ASN A 366 -11.32 7.03 11.63
CA ASN A 366 -12.22 5.90 11.89
C ASN A 366 -12.21 4.95 10.68
N GLU A 367 -11.09 4.26 10.51
CA GLU A 367 -10.90 3.29 9.43
C GLU A 367 -11.79 2.06 9.63
N ASP A 368 -12.34 1.52 8.55
CA ASP A 368 -13.14 0.31 8.57
C ASP A 368 -12.32 -0.93 8.95
N SER A 369 -12.98 -1.91 9.56
CA SER A 369 -12.30 -3.11 10.06
C SER A 369 -11.56 -3.90 8.98
N GLY A 370 -12.07 -3.91 7.75
CA GLY A 370 -11.47 -4.60 6.59
C GLY A 370 -10.26 -3.91 5.98
N GLU A 371 -10.05 -2.63 6.27
CA GLU A 371 -8.96 -1.84 5.70
C GLU A 371 -7.72 -1.78 6.59
N MET A 372 -7.88 -2.02 7.87
CA MET A 372 -6.78 -1.94 8.84
C MET A 372 -5.75 -3.04 8.63
N HIS A 373 -4.48 -2.66 8.55
CA HIS A 373 -3.39 -3.62 8.33
C HIS A 373 -2.11 -3.20 9.07
N GLY A 374 -1.78 -3.91 10.15
CA GLY A 374 -0.54 -3.75 10.90
C GLY A 374 -0.25 -2.30 11.30
N LEU A 375 0.89 -1.78 10.84
CA LEU A 375 1.28 -0.37 10.97
C LEU A 375 0.95 0.45 9.70
N THR A 376 0.56 -0.20 8.61
CA THR A 376 0.34 0.47 7.32
C THR A 376 -0.95 1.29 7.33
N ARG A 377 -2.04 0.76 7.90
CA ARG A 377 -3.31 1.45 8.03
C ARG A 377 -3.88 1.28 9.43
N VAL A 378 -3.92 2.36 10.16
CA VAL A 378 -4.22 2.40 11.60
C VAL A 378 -5.19 3.54 11.93
N ARG A 379 -5.89 3.45 13.06
CA ARG A 379 -6.86 4.46 13.52
C ARG A 379 -6.21 5.67 14.21
N GLN A 380 -5.03 5.48 14.79
CA GLN A 380 -4.21 6.55 15.35
C GLN A 380 -2.81 6.45 14.76
N PHE A 381 -2.30 7.54 14.21
CA PHE A 381 -0.97 7.59 13.60
C PHE A 381 -0.32 8.96 13.77
N THR A 382 0.98 8.99 13.55
CA THR A 382 1.79 10.21 13.59
C THR A 382 2.31 10.53 12.20
N ILE A 383 2.22 11.78 11.79
CA ILE A 383 2.60 12.22 10.43
C ILE A 383 3.55 13.42 10.48
N SER A 384 4.51 13.46 9.56
CA SER A 384 5.34 14.64 9.31
C SER A 384 4.59 15.61 8.40
N GLU A 385 3.72 16.42 8.95
CA GLU A 385 2.81 17.28 8.21
C GLU A 385 3.30 18.73 8.18
N GLY A 386 3.07 19.42 7.07
CA GLY A 386 3.35 20.85 6.96
C GLY A 386 2.46 21.55 5.96
N HIS A 387 2.23 22.82 6.23
CA HIS A 387 1.45 23.71 5.38
C HIS A 387 2.25 24.96 5.07
N LEU A 388 2.46 25.20 3.79
CA LEU A 388 3.14 26.37 3.30
C LEU A 388 2.10 27.39 2.88
N ILE A 389 2.14 28.57 3.49
CA ILE A 389 1.30 29.69 3.12
C ILE A 389 2.12 30.58 2.18
N VAL A 390 1.71 30.68 0.94
CA VAL A 390 2.52 31.26 -0.14
C VAL A 390 1.73 32.29 -0.95
N ARG A 391 2.42 33.21 -1.60
CA ARG A 391 1.80 34.02 -2.64
C ARG A 391 1.64 33.19 -3.92
N PRO A 392 0.67 33.50 -4.80
CA PRO A 392 0.49 32.77 -6.06
C PRO A 392 1.77 32.69 -6.91
N ASP A 393 2.59 33.76 -6.94
CA ASP A 393 3.86 33.82 -7.67
C ASP A 393 4.98 32.92 -7.09
N GLN A 394 4.84 32.47 -5.84
CA GLN A 394 5.80 31.59 -5.16
C GLN A 394 5.43 30.11 -5.28
N MET A 395 4.19 29.81 -5.68
CA MET A 395 3.60 28.48 -5.58
C MET A 395 4.40 27.39 -6.31
N VAL A 396 4.86 27.67 -7.53
CA VAL A 396 5.62 26.71 -8.35
C VAL A 396 6.95 26.34 -7.69
N GLU A 397 7.70 27.35 -7.22
CA GLU A 397 9.02 27.13 -6.61
C GLU A 397 8.91 26.44 -5.23
N GLU A 398 7.91 26.80 -4.43
CA GLU A 398 7.66 26.14 -3.14
C GLU A 398 7.18 24.69 -3.33
N PHE A 399 6.39 24.40 -4.36
CA PHE A 399 5.97 23.06 -4.72
C PHE A 399 7.17 22.19 -5.16
N LYS A 400 8.07 22.73 -5.99
CA LYS A 400 9.34 22.07 -6.33
C LYS A 400 10.19 21.81 -5.08
N GLY A 401 10.22 22.74 -4.15
CA GLY A 401 10.89 22.59 -2.85
C GLY A 401 10.33 21.40 -2.05
N CYS A 402 9.01 21.26 -2.00
CA CYS A 402 8.37 20.11 -1.32
C CYS A 402 8.73 18.77 -1.98
N LEU A 403 8.76 18.72 -3.32
CA LEU A 403 9.19 17.52 -4.06
C LEU A 403 10.66 17.19 -3.79
N ALA A 404 11.54 18.20 -3.73
CA ALA A 404 12.95 18.01 -3.42
C ALA A 404 13.15 17.47 -1.99
N LEU A 405 12.40 17.99 -1.01
CA LEU A 405 12.42 17.48 0.37
C LEU A 405 11.96 16.01 0.43
N ALA A 406 10.86 15.69 -0.22
CA ALA A 406 10.36 14.31 -0.29
C ALA A 406 11.41 13.36 -0.91
N LYS A 407 12.00 13.75 -2.02
CA LYS A 407 13.08 13.00 -2.70
C LYS A 407 14.27 12.79 -1.76
N HIS A 408 14.74 13.83 -1.07
CA HIS A 408 15.83 13.73 -0.11
C HIS A 408 15.51 12.74 1.02
N CYS A 409 14.27 12.74 1.52
CA CYS A 409 13.85 11.76 2.52
C CYS A 409 13.89 10.33 1.98
N LEU A 410 13.38 10.09 0.78
CA LEU A 410 13.38 8.77 0.13
C LEU A 410 14.80 8.26 -0.14
N GLU A 411 15.70 9.12 -0.62
CA GLU A 411 17.10 8.79 -0.85
C GLU A 411 17.83 8.42 0.47
N THR A 412 17.62 9.21 1.52
CA THR A 412 18.21 8.95 2.85
C THR A 412 17.70 7.63 3.46
N LEU A 413 16.44 7.29 3.23
CA LEU A 413 15.87 6.00 3.63
C LEU A 413 16.28 4.83 2.72
N GLY A 414 16.92 5.09 1.57
CA GLY A 414 17.34 4.09 0.59
C GLY A 414 16.21 3.45 -0.18
N VAL A 415 15.13 4.19 -0.42
CA VAL A 415 13.87 3.69 -1.02
C VAL A 415 13.41 4.51 -2.22
N ALA A 416 14.24 5.42 -2.71
CA ALA A 416 13.89 6.31 -3.81
C ALA A 416 13.61 5.59 -5.15
N GLU A 417 14.17 4.39 -5.34
CA GLU A 417 13.95 3.57 -6.55
C GLU A 417 12.71 2.66 -6.45
N ASP A 418 12.10 2.57 -5.26
CA ASP A 418 10.96 1.68 -5.00
C ASP A 418 9.61 2.40 -5.08
N VAL A 419 9.59 3.65 -5.53
CA VAL A 419 8.38 4.48 -5.55
C VAL A 419 7.94 4.84 -6.96
N THR A 420 6.63 5.08 -7.09
CA THR A 420 5.98 5.63 -8.28
C THR A 420 5.34 6.96 -7.93
N TYR A 421 5.31 7.89 -8.89
CA TYR A 421 4.69 9.20 -8.72
C TYR A 421 3.37 9.23 -9.47
N HIS A 422 2.34 9.76 -8.82
CA HIS A 422 0.99 9.83 -9.34
C HIS A 422 0.49 11.28 -9.28
N LEU A 423 0.06 11.82 -10.41
CA LEU A 423 -0.70 13.06 -10.46
C LEU A 423 -2.18 12.72 -10.29
N SER A 424 -2.68 12.89 -9.07
CA SER A 424 -4.09 12.65 -8.74
C SER A 424 -4.93 13.84 -9.13
N LYS A 425 -5.83 13.63 -10.08
CA LYS A 425 -6.65 14.62 -10.77
C LYS A 425 -8.10 14.57 -10.31
N TRP A 426 -8.83 15.66 -10.52
CA TRP A 426 -10.25 15.68 -10.32
C TRP A 426 -10.99 14.84 -11.39
N ASP A 427 -12.24 14.50 -11.12
CA ASP A 427 -13.11 13.81 -12.05
C ASP A 427 -14.16 14.80 -12.60
N PRO A 428 -14.07 15.21 -13.88
CA PRO A 428 -15.02 16.10 -14.49
C PRO A 428 -16.46 15.56 -14.57
N GLU A 429 -16.64 14.23 -14.48
CA GLU A 429 -17.95 13.59 -14.49
C GLU A 429 -18.60 13.55 -13.11
N ASN A 430 -17.81 13.69 -12.03
CA ASN A 430 -18.27 13.69 -10.63
C ASN A 430 -17.99 15.03 -9.94
N LYS A 431 -18.49 16.12 -10.50
CA LYS A 431 -18.22 17.49 -10.03
C LYS A 431 -18.66 17.77 -8.59
N GLU A 432 -19.67 17.07 -8.11
CA GLU A 432 -20.23 17.27 -6.76
C GLU A 432 -19.24 16.90 -5.65
N LYS A 433 -18.25 16.07 -5.96
CA LYS A 433 -17.17 15.70 -5.03
C LYS A 433 -16.20 16.86 -4.76
N TYR A 434 -16.13 17.86 -5.63
CA TYR A 434 -15.06 18.87 -5.67
C TYR A 434 -15.58 20.28 -5.47
N ILE A 435 -14.79 21.15 -4.87
CA ILE A 435 -15.08 22.57 -4.72
C ILE A 435 -14.32 23.39 -5.77
N GLY A 436 -14.83 24.58 -6.09
CA GLY A 436 -14.22 25.50 -7.08
C GLY A 436 -14.66 25.25 -8.52
N GLU A 437 -14.17 26.10 -9.43
CA GLU A 437 -14.55 26.06 -10.84
C GLU A 437 -13.62 25.15 -11.65
N PRO A 438 -14.10 24.49 -12.73
CA PRO A 438 -13.31 23.59 -13.57
C PRO A 438 -12.01 24.21 -14.10
N GLU A 439 -12.01 25.47 -14.44
CA GLU A 439 -10.86 26.19 -14.98
C GLU A 439 -9.70 26.26 -13.98
N VAL A 440 -10.01 26.39 -12.69
CA VAL A 440 -8.99 26.38 -11.60
C VAL A 440 -8.35 25.00 -11.48
N TRP A 441 -9.14 23.92 -11.65
CA TRP A 441 -8.64 22.55 -11.62
C TRP A 441 -7.72 22.27 -12.80
N GLU A 442 -8.12 22.61 -14.02
CA GLU A 442 -7.32 22.41 -15.23
C GLU A 442 -5.99 23.19 -15.18
N GLU A 443 -6.02 24.43 -14.69
CA GLU A 443 -4.83 25.28 -14.52
C GLU A 443 -3.87 24.67 -13.49
N THR A 444 -4.36 24.30 -12.32
CA THR A 444 -3.52 23.76 -11.23
C THR A 444 -2.94 22.39 -11.57
N GLU A 445 -3.71 21.50 -12.19
CA GLU A 445 -3.20 20.22 -12.72
C GLU A 445 -2.13 20.45 -13.79
N GLY A 446 -2.35 21.42 -14.69
CA GLY A 446 -1.37 21.82 -15.70
C GLY A 446 -0.05 22.30 -15.10
N HIS A 447 -0.10 23.07 -14.01
CA HIS A 447 1.11 23.50 -13.29
C HIS A 447 1.87 22.31 -12.70
N ILE A 448 1.20 21.37 -12.01
CA ILE A 448 1.85 20.20 -11.43
C ILE A 448 2.46 19.31 -12.53
N ARG A 449 1.73 19.06 -13.62
CA ARG A 449 2.23 18.29 -14.77
C ARG A 449 3.51 18.90 -15.35
N ASN A 450 3.52 20.22 -15.51
CA ASN A 450 4.69 20.94 -16.02
C ASN A 450 5.89 20.83 -15.06
N ILE A 451 5.68 20.94 -13.75
CA ILE A 451 6.72 20.78 -12.73
C ILE A 451 7.32 19.36 -12.80
N LEU A 452 6.50 18.31 -12.81
CA LEU A 452 6.98 16.92 -12.87
C LEU A 452 7.75 16.65 -14.16
N THR A 453 7.26 17.16 -15.28
CA THR A 453 7.92 17.05 -16.60
C THR A 453 9.27 17.78 -16.61
N GLU A 454 9.32 19.01 -16.11
CA GLU A 454 10.56 19.83 -16.03
C GLU A 454 11.62 19.15 -15.15
N LEU A 455 11.20 18.55 -14.05
CA LEU A 455 12.09 17.82 -13.14
C LEU A 455 12.49 16.43 -13.65
N GLY A 456 11.94 15.99 -14.79
CA GLY A 456 12.21 14.68 -15.37
C GLY A 456 11.71 13.52 -14.50
N VAL A 457 10.69 13.74 -13.69
CA VAL A 457 10.08 12.73 -12.84
C VAL A 457 9.05 11.96 -13.66
N PRO A 458 9.20 10.64 -13.87
CA PRO A 458 8.17 9.83 -14.52
C PRO A 458 6.95 9.71 -13.58
N PHE A 459 5.76 9.94 -14.12
CA PHE A 459 4.51 9.89 -13.34
C PHE A 459 3.35 9.30 -14.14
N VAL A 460 2.32 8.85 -13.41
CA VAL A 460 1.03 8.39 -13.93
C VAL A 460 -0.03 9.43 -13.56
N GLU A 461 -1.06 9.59 -14.38
CA GLU A 461 -2.20 10.46 -14.08
C GLU A 461 -3.41 9.61 -13.69
N ASP A 462 -3.95 9.87 -12.48
CA ASP A 462 -5.09 9.16 -11.92
C ASP A 462 -6.30 10.09 -11.79
N VAL A 463 -7.33 9.85 -12.56
CA VAL A 463 -8.57 10.63 -12.53
C VAL A 463 -9.45 10.20 -11.35
N GLY A 464 -10.03 11.16 -10.63
CA GLY A 464 -10.93 10.90 -9.51
C GLY A 464 -10.24 10.80 -8.14
N GLU A 465 -8.90 10.79 -8.10
CA GLU A 465 -8.10 10.58 -6.89
C GLU A 465 -7.68 11.89 -6.19
N ALA A 466 -7.98 13.06 -6.76
CA ALA A 466 -7.69 14.34 -6.14
C ALA A 466 -8.46 14.54 -4.82
N ALA A 467 -7.90 15.37 -3.92
CA ALA A 467 -8.64 15.87 -2.78
C ALA A 467 -9.78 16.79 -3.25
N PHE A 468 -10.85 16.93 -2.46
CA PHE A 468 -11.99 17.75 -2.87
C PHE A 468 -11.66 19.24 -3.06
N TYR A 469 -10.51 19.70 -2.55
CA TYR A 469 -10.05 21.09 -2.59
C TYR A 469 -8.83 21.33 -3.49
N GLY A 470 -8.26 20.34 -4.12
CA GLY A 470 -7.12 20.51 -5.03
C GLY A 470 -6.44 19.23 -5.50
N PRO A 471 -5.73 19.30 -6.62
CA PRO A 471 -4.95 18.19 -7.15
C PRO A 471 -3.71 17.93 -6.28
N LYS A 472 -3.16 16.73 -6.39
CA LYS A 472 -2.02 16.30 -5.58
C LYS A 472 -1.03 15.43 -6.35
N VAL A 473 0.20 15.41 -5.86
CA VAL A 473 1.18 14.39 -6.20
C VAL A 473 1.22 13.40 -5.06
N ASP A 474 0.85 12.15 -5.34
CA ASP A 474 1.04 11.02 -4.45
C ASP A 474 2.30 10.25 -4.83
N ILE A 475 3.15 9.98 -3.87
CA ILE A 475 4.32 9.12 -4.02
C ILE A 475 4.00 7.79 -3.37
N ASN A 476 3.79 6.80 -4.21
CA ASN A 476 3.33 5.47 -3.80
C ASN A 476 4.50 4.49 -3.74
N ALA A 477 4.44 3.57 -2.80
CA ALA A 477 5.37 2.45 -2.68
C ALA A 477 4.64 1.12 -2.72
N LYS A 478 5.23 0.11 -3.37
CA LYS A 478 4.73 -1.26 -3.32
C LYS A 478 5.18 -1.94 -2.04
N ASN A 479 4.23 -2.49 -1.32
CA ASN A 479 4.53 -3.38 -0.20
C ASN A 479 5.02 -4.74 -0.71
N VAL A 480 5.42 -5.64 0.20
CA VAL A 480 5.96 -6.97 -0.17
C VAL A 480 5.00 -7.84 -0.97
N TYR A 481 3.70 -7.55 -0.90
CA TYR A 481 2.65 -8.25 -1.67
C TYR A 481 2.32 -7.58 -3.01
N GLY A 482 3.04 -6.51 -3.37
CA GLY A 482 2.87 -5.78 -4.62
C GLY A 482 1.72 -4.76 -4.62
N LYS A 483 1.01 -4.58 -3.50
CA LYS A 483 -0.01 -3.53 -3.35
C LYS A 483 0.67 -2.19 -3.16
N GLU A 484 0.21 -1.18 -3.88
CA GLU A 484 0.65 0.20 -3.71
C GLU A 484 -0.04 0.87 -2.51
N ASP A 485 0.77 1.54 -1.70
CA ASP A 485 0.33 2.37 -0.59
C ASP A 485 0.94 3.77 -0.74
N THR A 486 0.13 4.82 -0.59
CA THR A 486 0.62 6.20 -0.63
C THR A 486 1.48 6.49 0.60
N MET A 487 2.74 6.85 0.36
CA MET A 487 3.71 7.18 1.39
C MET A 487 3.78 8.69 1.66
N ILE A 488 3.91 9.49 0.61
CA ILE A 488 4.07 10.94 0.68
C ILE A 488 3.03 11.58 -0.21
N THR A 489 2.43 12.68 0.25
CA THR A 489 1.49 13.46 -0.54
C THR A 489 1.88 14.94 -0.50
N ILE A 490 1.80 15.61 -1.65
CA ILE A 490 1.98 17.05 -1.80
C ILE A 490 0.78 17.58 -2.58
N GLN A 491 0.01 18.50 -1.98
CA GLN A 491 -1.27 18.97 -2.52
C GLN A 491 -1.21 20.47 -2.82
N TRP A 492 -1.77 20.85 -3.94
CA TRP A 492 -1.94 22.24 -4.36
C TRP A 492 -3.33 22.74 -3.98
N ASP A 493 -3.41 23.76 -3.14
CA ASP A 493 -4.67 24.30 -2.64
C ASP A 493 -4.74 25.80 -2.93
N ALA A 494 -5.63 26.18 -3.82
CA ALA A 494 -5.94 27.57 -4.16
C ALA A 494 -7.28 28.03 -3.57
N LEU A 495 -7.98 27.20 -2.77
CA LEU A 495 -9.38 27.39 -2.41
C LEU A 495 -9.63 27.57 -0.92
N LEU A 496 -9.00 26.78 -0.05
CA LEU A 496 -9.30 26.81 1.39
C LEU A 496 -8.93 28.12 2.08
N ALA A 497 -7.96 28.87 1.57
CA ALA A 497 -7.62 30.19 2.10
C ALA A 497 -8.80 31.16 2.07
N GLU A 498 -9.70 31.06 1.10
CA GLU A 498 -10.93 31.84 1.04
C GLU A 498 -11.95 31.41 2.09
N GLN A 499 -12.20 30.10 2.22
CA GLN A 499 -13.14 29.56 3.22
C GLN A 499 -12.75 29.97 4.64
N PHE A 500 -11.45 30.02 4.94
CA PHE A 500 -10.92 30.44 6.23
C PHE A 500 -10.69 31.95 6.36
N ASP A 501 -11.06 32.74 5.36
CA ASP A 501 -10.80 34.18 5.31
C ASP A 501 -9.33 34.51 5.66
N MET A 502 -8.37 33.80 5.07
CA MET A 502 -6.95 34.06 5.19
C MET A 502 -6.53 35.13 4.18
N TYR A 503 -5.65 36.05 4.58
CA TYR A 503 -5.11 37.08 3.69
C TYR A 503 -3.73 37.55 4.15
N TYR A 504 -2.97 38.14 3.22
CA TYR A 504 -1.79 38.92 3.49
C TYR A 504 -1.97 40.32 2.91
N ILE A 505 -1.16 41.28 3.37
CA ILE A 505 -1.14 42.65 2.83
C ILE A 505 -0.06 42.71 1.77
N ASP A 506 -0.42 43.13 0.56
CA ASP A 506 0.49 43.28 -0.56
C ASP A 506 1.30 44.60 -0.48
N GLU A 507 2.11 44.88 -1.50
CA GLU A 507 2.96 46.05 -1.58
C GLU A 507 2.18 47.40 -1.69
N ASN A 508 0.91 47.32 -2.13
CA ASN A 508 0.01 48.44 -2.28
C ASN A 508 -0.85 48.71 -1.03
N GLY A 509 -0.78 47.80 -0.04
CA GLY A 509 -1.63 47.82 1.15
C GLY A 509 -2.96 47.07 1.00
N ASP A 510 -3.15 46.37 -0.10
CA ASP A 510 -4.36 45.62 -0.38
C ASP A 510 -4.32 44.21 0.23
N LYS A 511 -5.49 43.71 0.64
CA LYS A 511 -5.65 42.34 1.06
C LYS A 511 -5.64 41.38 -0.13
N LYS A 512 -4.77 40.37 -0.08
CA LYS A 512 -4.67 39.31 -1.09
C LYS A 512 -4.81 37.93 -0.47
N ARG A 513 -5.40 37.01 -1.21
CA ARG A 513 -5.51 35.60 -0.78
C ARG A 513 -4.19 34.87 -1.02
N PRO A 514 -3.63 34.18 -0.02
CA PRO A 514 -2.54 33.25 -0.24
C PRO A 514 -3.03 31.96 -0.87
N TYR A 515 -2.11 31.20 -1.46
CA TYR A 515 -2.29 29.78 -1.77
C TYR A 515 -1.66 28.93 -0.66
N ILE A 516 -2.02 27.65 -0.61
CA ILE A 516 -1.54 26.73 0.40
C ILE A 516 -0.96 25.47 -0.27
N ILE A 517 0.18 25.01 0.22
CA ILE A 517 0.69 23.68 -0.11
C ILE A 517 0.55 22.82 1.14
N HIS A 518 -0.19 21.72 1.04
CA HIS A 518 -0.19 20.68 2.04
C HIS A 518 0.86 19.65 1.66
N ARG A 519 1.73 19.30 2.57
CA ARG A 519 2.75 18.33 2.28
C ARG A 519 3.07 17.43 3.47
N THR A 520 3.58 16.24 3.18
CA THR A 520 4.30 15.43 4.13
C THR A 520 5.74 15.27 3.66
N SER A 521 6.72 15.22 4.57
CA SER A 521 8.13 15.02 4.22
C SER A 521 8.45 13.55 4.03
N MET A 522 7.99 12.72 4.96
CA MET A 522 8.17 11.27 4.97
C MET A 522 6.83 10.54 5.06
N GLY A 523 5.72 11.25 5.25
CA GLY A 523 4.40 10.70 5.45
C GLY A 523 4.12 10.26 6.87
N CYS A 524 3.33 9.20 7.01
CA CYS A 524 2.98 8.59 8.28
C CYS A 524 4.16 7.75 8.81
N TYR A 525 4.62 8.03 10.02
CA TYR A 525 5.77 7.36 10.63
C TYR A 525 5.53 5.85 10.83
N GLU A 526 4.34 5.46 11.24
CA GLU A 526 3.96 4.05 11.42
C GLU A 526 4.00 3.29 10.09
N ARG A 527 3.45 3.87 9.03
CA ARG A 527 3.47 3.28 7.67
C ARG A 527 4.89 3.22 7.12
N THR A 528 5.67 4.27 7.28
CA THR A 528 7.09 4.27 6.88
C THR A 528 7.88 3.23 7.65
N LEU A 529 7.63 3.06 8.95
CA LEU A 529 8.27 2.00 9.73
C LEU A 529 7.89 0.61 9.20
N ALA A 530 6.61 0.36 8.87
CA ALA A 530 6.18 -0.89 8.25
C ALA A 530 6.96 -1.16 6.95
N TRP A 531 7.02 -0.16 6.08
CA TRP A 531 7.72 -0.27 4.80
C TRP A 531 9.22 -0.53 4.97
N LEU A 532 9.89 0.15 5.92
CA LEU A 532 11.30 -0.09 6.22
C LEU A 532 11.54 -1.50 6.80
N ILE A 533 10.63 -2.04 7.62
CA ILE A 533 10.70 -3.43 8.10
C ILE A 533 10.68 -4.39 6.90
N GLU A 534 9.79 -4.18 5.96
CA GLU A 534 9.65 -5.00 4.76
C GLU A 534 10.84 -4.84 3.81
N LYS A 535 11.26 -3.61 3.52
CA LYS A 535 12.38 -3.29 2.62
C LYS A 535 13.69 -3.92 3.11
N TYR A 536 14.01 -3.71 4.36
CA TYR A 536 15.26 -4.18 4.97
C TYR A 536 15.15 -5.58 5.56
N ALA A 537 13.98 -6.21 5.56
CA ALA A 537 13.75 -7.49 6.24
C ALA A 537 14.32 -7.46 7.68
N GLY A 538 14.24 -6.31 8.36
CA GLY A 538 14.77 -6.04 9.69
C GLY A 538 16.27 -5.74 9.77
N LEU A 539 17.01 -5.73 8.66
CA LEU A 539 18.43 -5.36 8.59
C LEU A 539 18.61 -3.83 8.39
N PHE A 540 17.98 -3.03 9.23
CA PHE A 540 17.95 -1.57 9.12
C PHE A 540 19.35 -0.94 9.02
N PRO A 541 19.49 0.23 8.35
CA PRO A 541 20.73 1.03 8.47
C PRO A 541 21.09 1.29 9.92
N THR A 542 22.37 1.35 10.23
CA THR A 542 22.88 1.43 11.62
C THR A 542 22.24 2.57 12.42
N TRP A 543 22.01 3.73 11.79
CA TRP A 543 21.42 4.88 12.49
C TRP A 543 19.99 4.62 12.98
N LEU A 544 19.21 3.76 12.31
CA LEU A 544 17.85 3.37 12.71
C LEU A 544 17.79 2.20 13.67
N CYS A 545 18.86 1.40 13.80
CA CYS A 545 18.84 0.21 14.64
C CYS A 545 18.56 0.56 16.11
N PRO A 546 17.61 -0.11 16.78
CA PRO A 546 17.38 0.07 18.21
C PRO A 546 18.60 -0.20 19.07
N GLU A 547 19.37 -1.20 18.68
CA GLU A 547 20.68 -1.54 19.22
C GLU A 547 21.71 -1.50 18.10
N GLN A 548 22.73 -0.65 18.23
CA GLN A 548 23.74 -0.44 17.18
C GLN A 548 24.98 -1.28 17.42
N VAL A 549 25.32 -1.53 18.68
CA VAL A 549 26.53 -2.25 19.10
C VAL A 549 26.21 -3.18 20.24
N ARG A 550 26.59 -4.44 20.14
CA ARG A 550 26.61 -5.39 21.27
C ARG A 550 28.02 -5.74 21.64
N ILE A 551 28.39 -5.52 22.91
CA ILE A 551 29.67 -5.88 23.44
C ILE A 551 29.60 -7.31 23.99
N LEU A 552 30.53 -8.16 23.58
CA LEU A 552 30.56 -9.58 23.87
C LEU A 552 31.84 -9.95 24.65
N PRO A 553 31.84 -9.91 25.98
CA PRO A 553 32.98 -10.42 26.78
C PRO A 553 33.06 -11.94 26.60
N ILE A 554 34.29 -12.45 26.34
CA ILE A 554 34.54 -13.89 26.16
C ILE A 554 34.38 -14.70 27.45
N SER A 555 34.47 -14.04 28.59
CA SER A 555 34.13 -14.56 29.91
C SER A 555 33.72 -13.43 30.84
N GLU A 556 33.06 -13.75 31.95
CA GLU A 556 32.66 -12.80 33.00
C GLU A 556 33.82 -11.95 33.54
N LYS A 557 35.04 -12.49 33.51
CA LYS A 557 36.25 -11.80 33.94
C LYS A 557 36.47 -10.46 33.20
N TYR A 558 36.02 -10.34 31.97
CA TYR A 558 36.17 -9.13 31.13
C TYR A 558 34.95 -8.24 31.13
N GLY A 559 33.98 -8.50 32.03
CA GLY A 559 32.76 -7.73 32.16
C GLY A 559 33.01 -6.26 32.50
N ASP A 560 33.97 -5.97 33.35
CA ASP A 560 34.32 -4.60 33.75
C ASP A 560 34.84 -3.79 32.55
N TYR A 561 35.71 -4.37 31.74
CA TYR A 561 36.18 -3.73 30.51
C TYR A 561 35.04 -3.56 29.47
N ALA A 562 34.21 -4.56 29.33
CA ALA A 562 33.02 -4.46 28.47
C ALA A 562 32.08 -3.31 28.89
N ASN A 563 31.88 -3.11 30.21
CA ASN A 563 31.08 -2.02 30.75
C ASN A 563 31.75 -0.64 30.53
N GLU A 564 33.09 -0.57 30.64
CA GLU A 564 33.86 0.64 30.31
C GLU A 564 33.70 1.00 28.84
N VAL A 565 33.83 0.04 27.93
CA VAL A 565 33.56 0.21 26.48
C VAL A 565 32.12 0.72 26.25
N GLN A 566 31.13 0.10 26.89
CA GLN A 566 29.73 0.54 26.77
C GLN A 566 29.54 1.98 27.25
N LYS A 567 30.16 2.35 28.35
CA LYS A 567 30.06 3.72 28.90
C LYS A 567 30.57 4.75 27.89
N GLN A 568 31.69 4.46 27.21
CA GLN A 568 32.26 5.35 26.20
C GLN A 568 31.38 5.42 24.97
N LEU A 569 30.81 4.29 24.50
CA LEU A 569 29.84 4.27 23.39
C LEU A 569 28.59 5.11 23.70
N LYS A 570 28.01 4.92 24.90
CA LYS A 570 26.84 5.71 25.35
C LYS A 570 27.12 7.20 25.47
N ALA A 571 28.34 7.58 25.94
CA ALA A 571 28.76 8.98 26.01
C ALA A 571 28.82 9.66 24.63
N ASN A 572 28.99 8.88 23.56
CA ASN A 572 28.95 9.33 22.17
C ASN A 572 27.60 9.09 21.48
N GLY A 573 26.53 8.83 22.25
CA GLY A 573 25.17 8.66 21.72
C GLY A 573 24.91 7.32 21.02
N ILE A 574 25.84 6.35 21.11
CA ILE A 574 25.70 5.05 20.45
C ILE A 574 24.87 4.11 21.35
N ARG A 575 23.79 3.57 20.79
CA ARG A 575 22.89 2.62 21.46
C ARG A 575 23.56 1.25 21.55
N SER A 576 23.98 0.86 22.75
CA SER A 576 24.78 -0.34 22.98
C SER A 576 24.33 -1.13 24.19
N SER A 577 24.54 -2.44 24.16
CA SER A 577 24.35 -3.37 25.27
C SER A 577 25.61 -4.22 25.52
N VAL A 578 25.69 -4.85 26.71
CA VAL A 578 26.71 -5.83 27.06
C VAL A 578 26.02 -7.17 27.30
N ASP A 579 26.49 -8.22 26.65
CA ASP A 579 26.01 -9.59 26.89
C ASP A 579 26.86 -10.25 27.99
N ASN A 580 26.46 -10.02 29.23
CA ASN A 580 27.14 -10.57 30.42
C ASN A 580 26.76 -12.03 30.74
N ARG A 581 25.98 -12.71 29.89
CA ARG A 581 25.61 -14.11 30.15
C ARG A 581 26.82 -15.01 30.12
N SER A 582 26.79 -16.06 30.97
CA SER A 582 27.84 -17.09 31.04
C SER A 582 27.69 -18.11 29.91
N GLU A 583 27.84 -17.62 28.63
CA GLU A 583 27.69 -18.39 27.42
C GLU A 583 28.97 -18.36 26.58
N LYS A 584 29.14 -19.42 25.74
CA LYS A 584 30.26 -19.45 24.78
C LYS A 584 30.17 -18.30 23.77
N ILE A 585 31.30 -17.67 23.45
CA ILE A 585 31.38 -16.53 22.55
C ILE A 585 30.72 -16.79 21.20
N GLY A 586 30.88 -17.99 20.64
CA GLY A 586 30.22 -18.37 19.38
C GLY A 586 28.70 -18.36 19.46
N TYR A 587 28.11 -18.71 20.62
CA TYR A 587 26.69 -18.63 20.87
C TYR A 587 26.22 -17.16 20.93
N LYS A 588 26.93 -16.32 21.69
CA LYS A 588 26.62 -14.88 21.78
C LYS A 588 26.69 -14.19 20.40
N ILE A 589 27.70 -14.50 19.59
CA ILE A 589 27.81 -13.98 18.21
C ILE A 589 26.62 -14.43 17.35
N ARG A 590 26.25 -15.72 17.45
CA ARG A 590 25.10 -16.25 16.68
C ARG A 590 23.80 -15.55 17.07
N GLU A 591 23.53 -15.36 18.33
CA GLU A 591 22.31 -14.66 18.78
C GLU A 591 22.31 -13.20 18.34
N ALA A 592 23.40 -12.46 18.50
CA ALA A 592 23.51 -11.08 18.03
C ALA A 592 23.25 -10.95 16.51
N ARG A 593 23.66 -11.95 15.72
CA ARG A 593 23.32 -12.03 14.29
C ARG A 593 21.84 -12.28 14.03
N LEU A 594 21.24 -13.22 14.77
CA LEU A 594 19.80 -13.52 14.64
C LEU A 594 18.96 -12.30 15.01
N GLU A 595 19.39 -11.53 16.00
CA GLU A 595 18.78 -10.26 16.38
C GLU A 595 19.16 -9.09 15.45
N LYS A 596 19.97 -9.35 14.41
CA LYS A 596 20.33 -8.39 13.35
C LYS A 596 21.09 -7.15 13.85
N VAL A 597 21.86 -7.30 14.96
CA VAL A 597 22.69 -6.23 15.50
C VAL A 597 23.80 -5.84 14.49
N PRO A 598 23.97 -4.54 14.16
CA PRO A 598 24.95 -4.11 13.16
C PRO A 598 26.38 -4.45 13.51
N TYR A 599 26.79 -4.19 14.75
CA TYR A 599 28.13 -4.37 15.21
C TYR A 599 28.23 -5.18 16.51
N MET A 600 29.19 -6.05 16.57
CA MET A 600 29.58 -6.80 17.76
C MET A 600 31.01 -6.46 18.11
N LEU A 601 31.30 -6.11 19.37
CA LEU A 601 32.61 -5.88 19.87
C LEU A 601 33.00 -7.02 20.82
N VAL A 602 33.88 -7.89 20.38
CA VAL A 602 34.38 -8.98 21.20
C VAL A 602 35.56 -8.47 22.06
N VAL A 603 35.50 -8.73 23.36
CA VAL A 603 36.51 -8.29 24.32
C VAL A 603 36.97 -9.45 25.20
N GLY A 604 38.30 -9.59 25.33
CA GLY A 604 38.99 -10.60 26.11
C GLY A 604 40.28 -10.03 26.75
N ALA A 605 41.17 -10.90 27.14
CA ALA A 605 42.40 -10.51 27.83
C ALA A 605 43.26 -9.54 27.01
N LYS A 606 43.43 -9.83 25.72
CA LYS A 606 44.24 -9.02 24.83
C LYS A 606 43.62 -7.65 24.58
N GLU A 607 42.28 -7.62 24.33
CA GLU A 607 41.55 -6.38 24.11
C GLU A 607 41.58 -5.47 25.35
N GLU A 608 41.50 -6.04 26.55
CA GLU A 608 41.57 -5.29 27.81
C GLU A 608 43.00 -4.75 28.05
N GLU A 609 44.03 -5.56 27.78
CA GLU A 609 45.44 -5.17 27.96
C GLU A 609 45.83 -4.07 26.98
N ASP A 610 45.52 -4.25 25.69
CA ASP A 610 45.87 -3.32 24.61
C ASP A 610 44.89 -2.13 24.46
N LYS A 611 43.81 -2.08 25.25
CA LYS A 611 42.74 -1.08 25.17
C LYS A 611 42.10 -0.97 23.76
N VAL A 612 41.89 -2.12 23.13
CA VAL A 612 41.31 -2.28 21.81
C VAL A 612 39.99 -3.07 21.88
N VAL A 613 39.27 -3.18 20.75
CA VAL A 613 38.11 -4.01 20.57
C VAL A 613 38.24 -4.83 19.28
N SER A 614 37.84 -6.10 19.31
CA SER A 614 37.73 -6.93 18.11
C SER A 614 36.38 -6.71 17.47
N VAL A 615 36.36 -6.05 16.31
CA VAL A 615 35.14 -5.61 15.63
C VAL A 615 34.62 -6.69 14.69
N ARG A 616 33.35 -7.01 14.84
CA ARG A 616 32.59 -7.82 13.87
C ARG A 616 31.36 -7.07 13.44
N SER A 617 31.19 -6.90 12.13
CA SER A 617 29.97 -6.30 11.60
C SER A 617 29.15 -7.30 10.80
N ARG A 618 27.86 -7.01 10.66
CA ARG A 618 27.00 -7.74 9.71
C ARG A 618 27.27 -7.40 8.26
N TYR A 619 28.11 -6.39 8.01
CA TYR A 619 28.44 -5.89 6.68
C TYR A 619 29.64 -6.61 6.06
N LEU A 620 30.71 -6.73 6.83
CA LEU A 620 32.02 -7.24 6.38
C LEU A 620 32.49 -8.47 7.16
N GLY A 621 31.76 -8.91 8.18
CA GLY A 621 32.19 -9.99 9.07
C GLY A 621 33.22 -9.56 10.07
N ASP A 622 34.33 -10.29 10.17
CA ASP A 622 35.45 -9.96 11.04
C ASP A 622 36.27 -8.79 10.45
N GLU A 623 36.29 -7.67 11.13
CA GLU A 623 37.03 -6.47 10.72
C GLU A 623 38.39 -6.30 11.50
N GLY A 624 38.71 -7.25 12.36
CA GLY A 624 39.91 -7.23 13.16
C GLY A 624 39.85 -6.30 14.36
N GLN A 625 41.02 -6.06 14.96
CA GLN A 625 41.16 -5.18 16.13
C GLN A 625 41.25 -3.71 15.73
N LYS A 626 40.58 -2.85 16.48
CA LYS A 626 40.61 -1.39 16.35
C LYS A 626 40.72 -0.77 17.75
N THR A 627 41.35 0.39 17.85
CA THR A 627 41.22 1.17 19.08
C THR A 627 39.74 1.58 19.25
N LEU A 628 39.28 1.74 20.49
CA LEU A 628 37.89 2.14 20.75
C LEU A 628 37.58 3.50 20.14
N SER A 629 38.56 4.43 20.12
CA SER A 629 38.37 5.75 19.48
C SER A 629 38.14 5.65 17.98
N GLU A 630 38.99 4.87 17.26
CA GLU A 630 38.79 4.66 15.80
C GLU A 630 37.44 4.06 15.48
N PHE A 631 36.97 3.10 16.29
CA PHE A 631 35.64 2.51 16.11
C PHE A 631 34.53 3.54 16.36
N ILE A 632 34.64 4.32 17.46
CA ILE A 632 33.64 5.37 17.78
C ILE A 632 33.57 6.42 16.68
N ASP A 633 34.71 6.90 16.18
CA ASP A 633 34.76 7.90 15.11
C ASP A 633 34.11 7.38 13.83
N ALA A 634 34.39 6.13 13.45
CA ALA A 634 33.83 5.48 12.28
C ALA A 634 32.29 5.33 12.37
N ILE A 635 31.82 4.75 13.48
CA ILE A 635 30.36 4.52 13.64
C ILE A 635 29.59 5.83 13.84
N CYS A 636 30.14 6.82 14.52
CA CYS A 636 29.52 8.16 14.64
C CYS A 636 29.43 8.86 13.28
N LYS A 637 30.44 8.70 12.42
CA LYS A 637 30.35 9.20 11.04
C LYS A 637 29.24 8.49 10.28
N GLU A 638 29.18 7.16 10.30
CA GLU A 638 28.14 6.35 9.65
C GLU A 638 26.73 6.76 10.11
N ILE A 639 26.52 6.91 11.42
CA ILE A 639 25.23 7.34 12.00
C ILE A 639 24.87 8.77 11.55
N ARG A 640 25.81 9.70 11.60
CA ARG A 640 25.58 11.10 11.23
C ARG A 640 25.26 11.27 9.74
N THR A 641 25.97 10.55 8.88
CA THR A 641 25.73 10.59 7.42
C THR A 641 24.56 9.71 7.00
N LYS A 642 23.94 8.95 7.91
CA LYS A 642 22.89 7.98 7.66
C LYS A 642 23.24 6.97 6.55
N GLU A 643 24.51 6.57 6.53
CA GLU A 643 25.06 5.69 5.50
C GLU A 643 24.30 4.35 5.42
N ILE A 644 23.93 3.95 4.22
CA ILE A 644 23.33 2.65 3.93
C ILE A 644 24.42 1.72 3.40
N ARG A 645 24.99 0.92 4.30
CA ARG A 645 26.08 -0.01 3.96
C ARG A 645 25.55 -1.27 3.28
N LYS A 646 26.27 -1.73 2.27
CA LYS A 646 26.01 -3.03 1.64
C LYS A 646 26.51 -4.17 2.52
N ILE A 647 25.75 -5.28 2.52
CA ILE A 647 26.15 -6.51 3.21
C ILE A 647 26.94 -7.35 2.22
N GLU A 648 28.19 -7.63 2.56
CA GLU A 648 29.15 -8.38 1.74
C GLU A 648 29.54 -9.73 2.38
N ILE A 649 28.64 -10.26 3.23
CA ILE A 649 28.81 -11.57 3.87
C ILE A 649 27.60 -12.46 3.64
N ASP A 650 27.84 -13.77 3.60
CA ASP A 650 26.82 -14.80 3.56
C ASP A 650 26.09 -14.98 4.93
N ALA A 651 25.07 -15.84 4.97
CA ALA A 651 24.36 -16.16 6.19
C ALA A 651 25.24 -16.76 7.30
N GLN A 652 26.38 -17.33 6.94
CA GLN A 652 27.39 -17.89 7.84
C GLN A 652 28.38 -16.82 8.33
N GLY A 653 28.41 -15.65 7.67
CA GLY A 653 29.24 -14.51 7.99
C GLY A 653 30.63 -14.54 7.35
N ASN A 654 30.79 -15.28 6.26
CA ASN A 654 31.97 -15.25 5.43
C ASN A 654 31.80 -14.19 4.34
N ARG A 655 32.88 -13.53 3.92
CA ARG A 655 32.81 -12.58 2.80
C ARG A 655 32.34 -13.28 1.53
N ILE A 656 31.38 -12.65 0.85
CA ILE A 656 30.96 -13.08 -0.49
C ILE A 656 32.08 -12.65 -1.44
N GLU A 657 32.81 -13.60 -2.01
CA GLU A 657 33.76 -13.33 -3.08
C GLU A 657 32.98 -12.81 -4.30
N LYS A 658 33.39 -11.66 -4.83
CA LYS A 658 32.77 -11.02 -6.02
C LYS A 658 33.11 -11.80 -7.29
#